data_76a1d64b2d1d4dd46c2856ed9329807c
#
_entry.id   76a1d64b2d1d4dd46c2856ed9329807c
#
_cell.length_a   1.000
_cell.length_b   1.000
_cell.length_c   1.000
_cell.angle_alpha   90.00
_cell.angle_beta   90.00
_cell.angle_gamma   90.00
#
_symmetry.space_group_name_H-M   'P 1'
#
loop_
_entity.id
_entity.type
_entity.pdbx_description
1 polymer ?
#
loop_
_entity_poly.entity_id
_entity_poly.type
_entity_poly.pdbx_seq_one_letter_code
_entity_poly.pdbx_strand_id
1 'polypeptide(L)'
;MVSDASGWYARLDRECADRVQQLETWLDSWEEATRHGIPIAATLPNHWPTLPAGLLSDPGAVLDHLLARNEAESDGRSPRGAYATPAKFAEAILSDELKDTKEEVSKEPSAALSLSALPPGFRAYAQQFNQDVTEDNNNDTNIGEDGLQTRSGIAIPFADPSVGAGVFAARLIRIHADRCEKFTSEERKKDTLALLNGFQMLDNSEIAIKCARRRILIALSRCDLIDLDGKGGIGKIGRKEAEKILENTVQSGDALRGEWPWDEKPGLLVCRPPWLRIKDRFRGHPDGSELRKELSRQLRNTNKDGSRRFSTLRGNVNLYRLFLERGMQLVRKDGRVRMIVPDSLLREKSSIPLRKLMVEKNRWNSSWSFPENQRIFPGVSQGVLVIGITKGGETDTMTSYGPLHTNEITPQNGLANSAPTFDMIRKSWSSWTDGNWSVPRMPRDEYDRRRIVRAISELAEQPKLSEENNWLNPTGKPIRVRVGEIDQTNWSEEITDWKPGSRGTAFIRGTHFSTKGDDISIVHPAYVSGLKEDSVQRSQAKWTGSIRPKGKPRLACQAIVNAQLERRLRWAVVPSDCVLGNSVNFLELPTEVMERIAEEHGSVDKGLNWLAVHLNSETLDLWSRAWAANNNVNNYEIENLPFPKPNKIRSLAMQ
;
A
#
# COMPACT_ATOMS: atom_id res chain seq x y z
N MET A 1 6.45 -23.36 -9.91
CA MET A 1 7.56 -22.67 -9.22
C MET A 1 7.30 -22.45 -7.72
N VAL A 2 6.13 -22.00 -7.27
CA VAL A 2 5.87 -21.78 -5.83
C VAL A 2 5.75 -23.08 -5.03
N SER A 3 5.20 -24.16 -5.60
CA SER A 3 5.06 -25.48 -4.94
C SER A 3 6.40 -26.15 -4.65
N ASP A 4 7.38 -26.02 -5.53
CA ASP A 4 8.69 -26.66 -5.36
C ASP A 4 9.54 -25.97 -4.29
N ALA A 5 9.44 -24.64 -4.18
CA ALA A 5 10.15 -23.87 -3.16
C ALA A 5 9.63 -24.19 -1.74
N SER A 6 8.31 -24.24 -1.54
CA SER A 6 7.74 -24.55 -0.22
C SER A 6 8.09 -25.96 0.23
N GLY A 7 8.13 -26.92 -0.70
CA GLY A 7 8.57 -28.29 -0.44
C GLY A 7 10.05 -28.39 -0.07
N TRP A 8 10.89 -27.54 -0.65
CA TRP A 8 12.31 -27.48 -0.33
C TRP A 8 12.55 -26.98 1.11
N TYR A 9 11.92 -25.86 1.49
CA TYR A 9 12.03 -25.33 2.85
C TYR A 9 11.51 -26.31 3.91
N ALA A 10 10.43 -27.04 3.64
CA ALA A 10 9.90 -28.04 4.57
C ALA A 10 10.84 -29.26 4.72
N ARG A 11 11.62 -29.60 3.68
CA ARG A 11 12.68 -30.62 3.78
C ARG A 11 13.88 -30.08 4.55
N LEU A 12 14.31 -28.84 4.28
CA LEU A 12 15.39 -28.19 5.01
C LEU A 12 15.14 -28.18 6.52
N ASP A 13 13.90 -27.89 6.95
CA ASP A 13 13.51 -27.90 8.37
C ASP A 13 13.65 -29.26 9.05
N ARG A 14 13.49 -30.34 8.30
CA ARG A 14 13.69 -31.70 8.82
C ARG A 14 15.17 -32.08 8.96
N GLU A 15 16.00 -31.54 8.07
CA GLU A 15 17.45 -31.80 8.08
C GLU A 15 18.21 -30.86 9.04
N CYS A 16 17.72 -29.64 9.20
CA CYS A 16 18.28 -28.63 10.11
C CYS A 16 17.15 -27.83 10.75
N ALA A 17 16.81 -28.12 12.00
CA ALA A 17 15.73 -27.44 12.71
C ALA A 17 16.13 -26.04 13.19
N ASP A 18 17.43 -25.79 13.40
CA ASP A 18 17.94 -24.49 13.86
C ASP A 18 17.94 -23.47 12.72
N ARG A 19 17.08 -22.45 12.84
CA ARG A 19 16.92 -21.39 11.84
C ARG A 19 18.15 -20.49 11.72
N VAL A 20 18.83 -20.24 12.82
CA VAL A 20 20.06 -19.43 12.82
C VAL A 20 21.16 -20.18 12.07
N GLN A 21 21.31 -21.50 12.35
CA GLN A 21 22.26 -22.33 11.64
C GLN A 21 21.95 -22.43 10.14
N GLN A 22 20.66 -22.50 9.75
CA GLN A 22 20.27 -22.44 8.33
C GLN A 22 20.79 -21.16 7.66
N LEU A 23 20.62 -20.00 8.33
CA LEU A 23 21.08 -18.70 7.81
C LEU A 23 22.60 -18.64 7.69
N GLU A 24 23.32 -19.04 8.73
CA GLU A 24 24.79 -19.02 8.73
C GLU A 24 25.36 -19.96 7.67
N THR A 25 24.88 -21.17 7.59
CA THR A 25 25.30 -22.14 6.57
C THR A 25 25.01 -21.64 5.16
N TRP A 26 23.85 -21.00 4.94
CA TRP A 26 23.52 -20.40 3.65
C TRP A 26 24.50 -19.28 3.27
N LEU A 27 24.79 -18.38 4.20
CA LEU A 27 25.72 -17.28 3.99
C LEU A 27 27.14 -17.77 3.71
N ASP A 28 27.63 -18.75 4.47
CA ASP A 28 28.94 -19.35 4.26
C ASP A 28 29.07 -19.99 2.88
N SER A 29 28.08 -20.79 2.51
CA SER A 29 28.03 -21.42 1.19
C SER A 29 27.95 -20.40 0.06
N TRP A 30 27.18 -19.34 0.24
CA TRP A 30 27.05 -18.30 -0.79
C TRP A 30 28.34 -17.47 -0.92
N GLU A 31 29.00 -17.16 0.18
CA GLU A 31 30.29 -16.47 0.14
C GLU A 31 31.37 -17.33 -0.52
N GLU A 32 31.45 -18.61 -0.15
CA GLU A 32 32.39 -19.57 -0.75
C GLU A 32 32.15 -19.74 -2.26
N ALA A 33 30.90 -19.94 -2.65
CA ALA A 33 30.52 -20.01 -4.06
C ALA A 33 30.92 -18.76 -4.85
N THR A 34 30.74 -17.58 -4.23
CA THR A 34 31.12 -16.30 -4.84
C THR A 34 32.64 -16.18 -4.97
N ARG A 35 33.39 -16.56 -3.93
CA ARG A 35 34.87 -16.53 -3.91
C ARG A 35 35.47 -17.39 -5.01
N HIS A 36 34.93 -18.57 -5.26
CA HIS A 36 35.43 -19.54 -6.26
C HIS A 36 34.74 -19.43 -7.61
N GLY A 37 33.78 -18.53 -7.80
CA GLY A 37 33.03 -18.39 -9.05
C GLY A 37 32.21 -19.63 -9.44
N ILE A 38 31.77 -20.42 -8.47
CA ILE A 38 31.02 -21.67 -8.67
C ILE A 38 29.54 -21.51 -8.26
N PRO A 39 28.64 -22.37 -8.73
CA PRO A 39 27.25 -22.36 -8.29
C PRO A 39 27.14 -22.66 -6.79
N ILE A 40 26.26 -21.96 -6.07
CA ILE A 40 26.03 -22.15 -4.62
C ILE A 40 25.64 -23.59 -4.27
N ALA A 41 25.00 -24.31 -5.18
CA ALA A 41 24.67 -25.72 -4.97
C ALA A 41 25.91 -26.63 -4.76
N ALA A 42 27.08 -26.21 -5.24
CA ALA A 42 28.33 -26.96 -5.08
C ALA A 42 28.99 -26.78 -3.70
N THR A 43 28.56 -25.76 -2.94
CA THR A 43 29.10 -25.42 -1.62
C THR A 43 28.13 -25.73 -0.48
N LEU A 44 26.89 -26.11 -0.77
CA LEU A 44 25.92 -26.52 0.24
C LEU A 44 26.32 -27.86 0.88
N PRO A 45 26.06 -28.06 2.16
CA PRO A 45 26.32 -29.33 2.85
C PRO A 45 25.57 -30.50 2.19
N ASN A 46 26.19 -31.66 2.10
CA ASN A 46 25.62 -32.84 1.47
C ASN A 46 24.29 -33.33 2.06
N HIS A 47 24.02 -33.01 3.32
CA HIS A 47 22.76 -33.36 4.00
C HIS A 47 21.63 -32.37 3.69
N TRP A 48 21.90 -31.24 3.07
CA TRP A 48 20.84 -30.31 2.67
C TRP A 48 20.09 -30.85 1.45
N PRO A 49 18.77 -30.56 1.35
CA PRO A 49 17.99 -30.99 0.19
C PRO A 49 18.49 -30.31 -1.08
N THR A 50 18.48 -31.04 -2.18
CA THR A 50 18.88 -30.52 -3.51
C THR A 50 18.13 -29.24 -3.84
N LEU A 51 18.86 -28.18 -4.17
CA LEU A 51 18.32 -26.85 -4.43
C LEU A 51 17.58 -26.82 -5.78
N PRO A 52 16.29 -26.45 -5.81
CA PRO A 52 15.54 -26.31 -7.07
C PRO A 52 16.13 -25.23 -7.97
N ALA A 53 16.09 -25.43 -9.29
CA ALA A 53 16.62 -24.50 -10.29
C ALA A 53 16.06 -23.06 -10.11
N GLY A 54 14.79 -22.92 -9.71
CA GLY A 54 14.18 -21.63 -9.45
C GLY A 54 14.75 -20.86 -8.24
N LEU A 55 15.37 -21.57 -7.28
CA LEU A 55 16.04 -20.96 -6.13
C LEU A 55 17.53 -20.68 -6.40
N LEU A 56 18.14 -21.42 -7.34
CA LEU A 56 19.52 -21.20 -7.75
C LEU A 56 19.76 -19.84 -8.40
N SER A 57 18.76 -19.30 -9.07
CA SER A 57 18.87 -18.05 -9.84
C SER A 57 18.91 -16.79 -8.95
N ASP A 58 18.42 -16.87 -7.70
CA ASP A 58 18.43 -15.74 -6.76
C ASP A 58 18.73 -16.18 -5.32
N PRO A 59 20.03 -16.41 -5.00
CA PRO A 59 20.46 -16.77 -3.63
C PRO A 59 20.07 -15.73 -2.60
N GLY A 60 19.94 -14.46 -2.98
CA GLY A 60 19.49 -13.39 -2.11
C GLY A 60 18.04 -13.56 -1.68
N ALA A 61 17.16 -13.99 -2.57
CA ALA A 61 15.75 -14.27 -2.23
C ALA A 61 15.62 -15.44 -1.24
N VAL A 62 16.51 -16.45 -1.34
CA VAL A 62 16.55 -17.54 -0.36
C VAL A 62 16.97 -17.03 1.02
N LEU A 63 18.04 -16.21 1.10
CA LEU A 63 18.46 -15.57 2.35
C LEU A 63 17.32 -14.77 2.98
N ASP A 64 16.67 -13.92 2.18
CA ASP A 64 15.54 -13.10 2.62
C ASP A 64 14.40 -13.96 3.20
N HIS A 65 14.11 -15.10 2.56
CA HIS A 65 13.08 -16.01 3.04
C HIS A 65 13.48 -16.75 4.34
N LEU A 66 14.73 -17.18 4.44
CA LEU A 66 15.25 -17.83 5.66
C LEU A 66 15.21 -16.85 6.85
N LEU A 67 15.64 -15.59 6.63
CA LEU A 67 15.57 -14.55 7.66
C LEU A 67 14.13 -14.30 8.10
N ALA A 68 13.21 -14.15 7.16
CA ALA A 68 11.80 -13.94 7.44
C ALA A 68 11.17 -15.06 8.28
N ARG A 69 11.58 -16.31 8.04
CA ARG A 69 11.11 -17.47 8.81
C ARG A 69 11.69 -17.49 10.23
N ASN A 70 12.96 -17.14 10.39
CA ASN A 70 13.60 -17.02 11.69
C ASN A 70 12.92 -15.94 12.56
N GLU A 71 12.67 -14.76 12.00
CA GLU A 71 12.00 -13.66 12.70
C GLU A 71 10.54 -13.98 13.06
N ALA A 72 9.83 -14.70 12.20
CA ALA A 72 8.44 -15.11 12.47
C ALA A 72 8.37 -16.09 13.67
N GLU A 73 9.34 -16.96 13.83
CA GLU A 73 9.40 -17.91 14.94
C GLU A 73 9.73 -17.20 16.25
N SER A 74 10.73 -16.32 16.26
CA SER A 74 11.14 -15.55 17.44
C SER A 74 10.03 -14.63 17.98
N ASP A 75 9.16 -14.12 17.11
CA ASP A 75 8.02 -13.28 17.48
C ASP A 75 6.73 -14.08 17.80
N GLY A 76 6.77 -15.43 17.74
CA GLY A 76 5.60 -16.28 17.92
C GLY A 76 4.53 -16.10 16.85
N ARG A 77 4.92 -15.61 15.67
CA ARG A 77 4.03 -15.32 14.54
C ARG A 77 4.04 -16.46 13.52
N SER A 78 2.92 -16.61 12.83
CA SER A 78 2.93 -17.37 11.57
C SER A 78 3.87 -16.67 10.57
N PRO A 79 4.64 -17.41 9.75
CA PRO A 79 5.56 -16.85 8.73
C PRO A 79 4.92 -15.91 7.72
N ARG A 80 3.61 -15.70 7.80
CA ARG A 80 2.77 -14.94 6.86
C ARG A 80 2.98 -13.43 6.85
N GLY A 81 3.87 -12.85 7.65
CA GLY A 81 4.03 -11.38 7.76
C GLY A 81 5.39 -10.82 7.34
N ALA A 82 6.41 -11.65 7.19
CA ALA A 82 7.74 -11.23 6.81
C ALA A 82 7.99 -11.57 5.33
N TYR A 83 7.87 -10.57 4.47
CA TYR A 83 8.09 -10.70 3.03
C TYR A 83 9.29 -9.86 2.63
N ALA A 84 10.25 -10.48 1.99
CA ALA A 84 11.39 -9.77 1.44
C ALA A 84 11.02 -8.99 0.18
N THR A 85 11.70 -7.89 -0.05
CA THR A 85 11.56 -7.12 -1.29
C THR A 85 12.20 -7.89 -2.44
N PRO A 86 11.47 -8.23 -3.53
CA PRO A 86 12.07 -8.88 -4.68
C PRO A 86 13.22 -8.04 -5.25
N ALA A 87 14.34 -8.69 -5.55
CA ALA A 87 15.55 -7.99 -5.98
C ALA A 87 15.34 -7.12 -7.24
N LYS A 88 14.57 -7.61 -8.22
CA LYS A 88 14.19 -6.84 -9.42
C LYS A 88 13.42 -5.56 -9.06
N PHE A 89 12.54 -5.65 -8.06
CA PHE A 89 11.73 -4.51 -7.64
C PHE A 89 12.59 -3.46 -6.91
N ALA A 90 13.49 -3.91 -6.02
CA ALA A 90 14.46 -3.03 -5.37
C ALA A 90 15.36 -2.32 -6.38
N GLU A 91 15.86 -3.04 -7.39
CA GLU A 91 16.71 -2.50 -8.44
C GLU A 91 15.96 -1.46 -9.30
N ALA A 92 14.71 -1.74 -9.66
CA ALA A 92 13.90 -0.79 -10.43
C ALA A 92 13.62 0.52 -9.67
N ILE A 93 13.35 0.43 -8.34
CA ILE A 93 13.17 1.61 -7.49
C ILE A 93 14.44 2.46 -7.44
N LEU A 94 15.59 1.82 -7.25
CA LEU A 94 16.87 2.52 -7.20
C LEU A 94 17.23 3.11 -8.57
N SER A 95 17.03 2.37 -9.64
CA SER A 95 17.29 2.85 -11.01
C SER A 95 16.42 4.06 -11.37
N ASP A 96 15.14 4.05 -10.95
CA ASP A 96 14.23 5.18 -11.16
C ASP A 96 14.66 6.42 -10.37
N GLU A 97 15.10 6.23 -9.12
CA GLU A 97 15.58 7.31 -8.26
C GLU A 97 16.91 7.90 -8.70
N LEU A 98 17.75 7.09 -9.34
CA LEU A 98 19.09 7.48 -9.75
C LEU A 98 19.18 7.88 -11.24
N LYS A 99 18.06 7.98 -11.98
CA LYS A 99 18.05 8.52 -13.34
C LYS A 99 18.57 9.96 -13.30
N ASP A 100 19.47 10.28 -14.20
CA ASP A 100 19.96 11.65 -14.34
C ASP A 100 18.81 12.57 -14.74
N THR A 101 18.57 13.60 -13.94
CA THR A 101 17.54 14.62 -14.18
C THR A 101 17.72 15.38 -15.50
N LYS A 102 18.87 15.23 -16.18
CA LYS A 102 19.15 15.83 -17.49
C LYS A 102 18.39 15.15 -18.64
N GLU A 103 17.98 13.88 -18.52
CA GLU A 103 17.19 13.19 -19.54
C GLU A 103 15.68 13.47 -19.46
N GLU A 104 15.17 13.91 -18.32
CA GLU A 104 13.73 14.22 -18.16
C GLU A 104 13.31 15.52 -18.85
N VAL A 105 14.22 16.47 -19.06
CA VAL A 105 13.90 17.76 -19.71
C VAL A 105 13.74 17.64 -21.24
N SER A 106 14.15 16.51 -21.84
CA SER A 106 14.08 16.34 -23.30
C SER A 106 12.94 15.45 -23.80
N LYS A 107 12.16 14.83 -22.92
CA LYS A 107 10.97 14.08 -23.30
C LYS A 107 9.73 14.94 -23.08
N GLU A 108 9.11 15.36 -24.20
CA GLU A 108 7.73 15.89 -24.14
C GLU A 108 6.85 14.94 -23.32
N PRO A 109 5.97 15.45 -22.44
CA PRO A 109 5.09 14.61 -21.63
C PRO A 109 4.23 13.77 -22.57
N SER A 110 4.50 12.47 -22.63
CA SER A 110 3.67 11.55 -23.41
C SER A 110 2.29 11.51 -22.79
N ALA A 111 1.30 12.03 -23.52
CA ALA A 111 -0.13 11.98 -23.24
C ALA A 111 -0.58 12.56 -21.88
N ALA A 112 -0.13 13.76 -21.54
CA ALA A 112 -0.96 14.65 -20.75
C ALA A 112 -2.32 14.75 -21.47
N LEU A 113 -3.42 14.55 -20.74
CA LEU A 113 -4.78 14.73 -21.28
C LEU A 113 -4.78 16.02 -22.11
N SER A 114 -4.93 15.88 -23.44
CA SER A 114 -4.86 17.06 -24.31
C SER A 114 -5.88 18.07 -23.81
N LEU A 115 -5.52 19.34 -23.75
CA LEU A 115 -6.40 20.46 -23.37
C LEU A 115 -7.78 20.36 -24.05
N SER A 116 -7.86 19.73 -25.22
CA SER A 116 -9.09 19.44 -25.96
C SER A 116 -10.04 18.45 -25.28
N ALA A 117 -9.58 17.63 -24.35
CA ALA A 117 -10.39 16.65 -23.64
C ALA A 117 -11.06 17.20 -22.36
N LEU A 118 -10.70 18.43 -21.94
CA LEU A 118 -11.26 19.07 -20.76
C LEU A 118 -12.55 19.85 -21.12
N PRO A 119 -13.54 19.96 -20.22
CA PRO A 119 -14.69 20.84 -20.38
C PRO A 119 -14.27 22.30 -20.63
N PRO A 120 -15.06 23.13 -21.38
CA PRO A 120 -14.66 24.44 -21.80
C PRO A 120 -14.18 25.41 -20.70
N GLY A 121 -14.77 25.34 -19.50
CA GLY A 121 -14.35 26.16 -18.34
C GLY A 121 -12.98 25.74 -17.77
N PHE A 122 -12.57 24.50 -17.95
CA PHE A 122 -11.26 23.99 -17.52
C PHE A 122 -10.14 24.29 -18.53
N ARG A 123 -10.48 24.40 -19.82
CA ARG A 123 -9.50 24.77 -20.86
C ARG A 123 -8.95 26.18 -20.67
N ALA A 124 -9.82 27.15 -20.39
CA ALA A 124 -9.41 28.51 -20.12
C ALA A 124 -8.51 28.62 -18.89
N TYR A 125 -8.80 27.86 -17.86
CA TYR A 125 -8.01 27.78 -16.62
C TYR A 125 -6.64 27.10 -16.82
N ALA A 126 -6.58 25.99 -17.55
CA ALA A 126 -5.34 25.31 -17.88
C ALA A 126 -4.43 26.09 -18.83
N GLN A 127 -5.02 26.91 -19.73
CA GLN A 127 -4.27 27.81 -20.60
C GLN A 127 -3.65 28.99 -19.84
N GLN A 128 -4.35 29.54 -18.85
CA GLN A 128 -3.84 30.60 -17.99
C GLN A 128 -2.66 30.10 -17.12
N PHE A 129 -2.72 28.85 -16.64
CA PHE A 129 -1.66 28.22 -15.84
C PHE A 129 -0.39 27.96 -16.68
N ASN A 130 -0.52 27.55 -17.95
CA ASN A 130 0.63 27.32 -18.82
C ASN A 130 1.36 28.63 -19.20
N GLN A 131 0.70 29.80 -19.13
CA GLN A 131 1.35 31.10 -19.35
C GLN A 131 2.15 31.54 -18.13
N ASP A 132 1.66 31.29 -16.91
CA ASP A 132 2.34 31.69 -15.67
C ASP A 132 3.57 30.79 -15.35
N VAL A 133 3.61 29.54 -15.86
CA VAL A 133 4.73 28.58 -15.62
C VAL A 133 5.92 28.85 -16.56
N THR A 134 5.73 29.54 -17.68
CA THR A 134 6.81 29.79 -18.64
C THR A 134 7.69 31.01 -18.32
N GLU A 135 7.29 31.86 -17.38
CA GLU A 135 8.08 33.06 -17.02
C GLU A 135 9.01 32.87 -15.80
N ASP A 136 8.83 31.81 -14.95
CA ASP A 136 9.62 31.63 -13.71
C ASP A 136 10.68 30.53 -13.76
N ASN A 137 10.93 29.88 -14.90
CA ASN A 137 11.88 28.77 -15.01
C ASN A 137 13.32 29.17 -15.39
N ASN A 138 13.73 30.41 -15.08
CA ASN A 138 15.12 30.87 -15.24
C ASN A 138 15.78 31.18 -13.89
N ASN A 139 15.67 30.28 -12.90
CA ASN A 139 16.52 30.39 -11.71
C ASN A 139 17.20 29.06 -11.37
N ASP A 140 18.47 29.02 -11.70
CA ASP A 140 19.59 28.32 -11.07
C ASP A 140 19.32 26.93 -10.43
N THR A 141 19.45 25.90 -11.25
CA THR A 141 19.92 24.59 -10.77
C THR A 141 21.45 24.65 -10.55
N ASN A 142 21.91 25.43 -9.63
CA ASN A 142 23.22 25.23 -9.01
C ASN A 142 23.09 24.01 -8.07
N ILE A 143 23.38 22.83 -8.62
CA ILE A 143 23.70 21.65 -7.80
C ILE A 143 25.04 21.96 -7.17
N GLY A 144 25.01 22.30 -5.88
CA GLY A 144 26.19 22.66 -5.09
C GLY A 144 27.25 21.55 -5.13
N GLU A 145 28.47 21.95 -5.30
CA GLU A 145 29.72 21.18 -5.19
C GLU A 145 30.00 20.72 -3.75
N ASP A 146 28.99 20.52 -2.92
CA ASP A 146 29.13 20.17 -1.51
C ASP A 146 29.09 18.65 -1.32
N GLY A 147 30.11 17.89 -1.59
CA GLY A 147 30.44 16.59 -0.95
C GLY A 147 29.33 15.53 -0.69
N LEU A 148 28.10 15.78 -1.12
CA LEU A 148 26.88 15.05 -0.78
C LEU A 148 26.50 13.97 -1.77
N GLN A 149 27.37 13.67 -2.74
CA GLN A 149 27.22 12.59 -3.69
C GLN A 149 28.55 11.89 -3.91
N THR A 150 28.48 10.58 -4.21
CA THR A 150 29.63 9.87 -4.76
C THR A 150 29.93 10.41 -6.17
N ARG A 151 31.13 10.18 -6.69
CA ARG A 151 31.48 10.52 -8.08
C ARG A 151 30.60 9.81 -9.10
N SER A 152 30.09 8.62 -8.77
CA SER A 152 29.09 7.88 -9.55
C SER A 152 27.67 8.45 -9.46
N GLY A 153 27.48 9.58 -8.78
CA GLY A 153 26.20 10.29 -8.71
C GLY A 153 25.18 9.67 -7.76
N ILE A 154 25.62 8.90 -6.77
CA ILE A 154 24.75 8.35 -5.73
C ILE A 154 24.71 9.31 -4.53
N ALA A 155 23.51 9.74 -4.14
CA ALA A 155 23.34 10.61 -2.97
C ALA A 155 23.77 9.90 -1.69
N ILE A 156 24.62 10.55 -0.90
CA ILE A 156 25.10 10.09 0.41
C ILE A 156 24.82 11.17 1.45
N PRO A 157 24.62 10.82 2.73
CA PRO A 157 24.43 9.44 3.18
C PRO A 157 23.16 8.80 2.61
N PHE A 158 23.23 7.49 2.35
CA PHE A 158 22.11 6.65 1.91
C PHE A 158 21.59 5.83 3.10
N ALA A 159 20.28 5.91 3.37
CA ALA A 159 19.71 5.28 4.56
C ALA A 159 18.67 4.21 4.23
N ASP A 160 18.66 3.15 5.05
CA ASP A 160 17.60 2.16 5.16
C ASP A 160 17.32 1.86 6.64
N PRO A 161 16.24 2.41 7.23
CA PRO A 161 15.87 2.21 8.63
C PRO A 161 15.23 0.86 8.96
N SER A 162 15.13 -0.05 8.00
CA SER A 162 14.61 -1.42 8.12
C SER A 162 15.30 -2.35 7.14
N VAL A 163 16.63 -2.41 7.24
CA VAL A 163 17.50 -2.98 6.19
C VAL A 163 17.27 -4.47 5.94
N GLY A 164 16.73 -5.22 6.92
CA GLY A 164 16.55 -6.66 6.80
C GLY A 164 17.84 -7.36 6.40
N ALA A 165 17.81 -8.20 5.36
CA ALA A 165 19.01 -8.82 4.82
C ALA A 165 19.76 -7.95 3.78
N GLY A 166 19.49 -6.65 3.66
CA GLY A 166 20.29 -5.72 2.87
C GLY A 166 20.05 -5.73 1.36
N VAL A 167 18.83 -5.98 0.90
CA VAL A 167 18.54 -6.07 -0.55
C VAL A 167 18.80 -4.75 -1.29
N PHE A 168 18.40 -3.61 -0.73
CA PHE A 168 18.61 -2.29 -1.35
C PHE A 168 20.12 -1.97 -1.44
N ALA A 169 20.87 -2.18 -0.36
CA ALA A 169 22.32 -1.97 -0.34
C ALA A 169 23.03 -2.82 -1.40
N ALA A 170 22.70 -4.12 -1.50
CA ALA A 170 23.30 -5.02 -2.48
C ALA A 170 22.99 -4.60 -3.94
N ARG A 171 21.78 -4.10 -4.21
CA ARG A 171 21.41 -3.60 -5.54
C ARG A 171 22.05 -2.24 -5.84
N LEU A 172 22.16 -1.37 -4.84
CA LEU A 172 22.85 -0.09 -4.98
C LEU A 172 24.34 -0.27 -5.34
N ILE A 173 25.01 -1.24 -4.71
CA ILE A 173 26.41 -1.61 -5.04
C ILE A 173 26.55 -2.04 -6.50
N ARG A 174 25.59 -2.81 -7.01
CA ARG A 174 25.60 -3.21 -8.43
C ARG A 174 25.47 -2.00 -9.35
N ILE A 175 24.47 -1.13 -9.10
CA ILE A 175 24.30 0.11 -9.89
C ILE A 175 25.54 0.99 -9.81
N HIS A 176 26.15 1.07 -8.63
CA HIS A 176 27.42 1.78 -8.43
C HIS A 176 28.54 1.20 -9.30
N ALA A 177 28.72 -0.13 -9.29
CA ALA A 177 29.74 -0.80 -10.10
C ALA A 177 29.55 -0.52 -11.61
N ASP A 178 28.32 -0.64 -12.11
CA ASP A 178 27.99 -0.35 -13.51
C ASP A 178 28.33 1.11 -13.89
N ARG A 179 28.07 2.06 -12.98
CA ARG A 179 28.43 3.48 -13.19
C ARG A 179 29.92 3.77 -13.11
N CYS A 180 30.66 2.95 -12.39
CA CYS A 180 32.11 3.07 -12.27
C CYS A 180 32.93 2.35 -13.36
N GLU A 181 32.29 1.75 -14.37
CA GLU A 181 32.99 1.00 -15.43
C GLU A 181 34.09 1.84 -16.13
N LYS A 182 33.85 3.15 -16.30
CA LYS A 182 34.78 4.08 -16.96
C LYS A 182 35.79 4.73 -16.00
N PHE A 183 35.74 4.42 -14.73
CA PHE A 183 36.65 4.99 -13.72
C PHE A 183 37.99 4.25 -13.76
N THR A 184 39.05 4.97 -13.44
CA THR A 184 40.32 4.34 -13.11
C THR A 184 40.19 3.45 -11.88
N SER A 185 41.08 2.51 -11.70
CA SER A 185 41.08 1.61 -10.54
C SER A 185 41.09 2.38 -9.20
N GLU A 186 41.88 3.45 -9.13
CA GLU A 186 41.99 4.28 -7.93
C GLU A 186 40.71 5.08 -7.67
N GLU A 187 40.14 5.69 -8.71
CA GLU A 187 38.85 6.40 -8.62
C GLU A 187 37.72 5.49 -8.18
N ARG A 188 37.65 4.28 -8.77
CA ARG A 188 36.64 3.28 -8.41
C ARG A 188 36.74 2.87 -6.94
N LYS A 189 37.94 2.60 -6.45
CA LYS A 189 38.20 2.28 -5.04
C LYS A 189 37.75 3.42 -4.13
N LYS A 190 38.17 4.65 -4.44
CA LYS A 190 37.84 5.84 -3.65
C LYS A 190 36.32 6.07 -3.60
N ASP A 191 35.64 5.94 -4.74
CA ASP A 191 34.19 6.14 -4.83
C ASP A 191 33.41 5.02 -4.10
N THR A 192 33.88 3.76 -4.18
CA THR A 192 33.31 2.65 -3.41
C THR A 192 33.47 2.85 -1.90
N LEU A 193 34.60 3.34 -1.44
CA LEU A 193 34.81 3.70 -0.02
C LEU A 193 33.87 4.83 0.40
N ALA A 194 33.68 5.85 -0.44
CA ALA A 194 32.73 6.93 -0.16
C ALA A 194 31.30 6.40 -0.02
N LEU A 195 30.88 5.50 -0.93
CA LEU A 195 29.57 4.86 -0.84
C LEU A 195 29.39 4.09 0.46
N LEU A 196 30.34 3.22 0.82
CA LEU A 196 30.24 2.39 2.03
C LEU A 196 30.24 3.22 3.30
N ASN A 197 31.09 4.25 3.40
CA ASN A 197 31.11 5.17 4.53
C ASN A 197 29.83 6.03 4.60
N GLY A 198 29.17 6.25 3.47
CA GLY A 198 27.88 6.95 3.40
C GLY A 198 26.66 6.08 3.70
N PHE A 199 26.80 4.80 4.03
CA PHE A 199 25.68 3.97 4.43
C PHE A 199 25.20 4.28 5.85
N GLN A 200 23.88 4.32 6.04
CA GLN A 200 23.21 4.46 7.34
C GLN A 200 22.10 3.42 7.41
N MET A 201 22.46 2.18 7.73
CA MET A 201 21.58 1.01 7.68
C MET A 201 21.24 0.55 9.10
N LEU A 202 19.93 0.43 9.39
CA LEU A 202 19.48 0.07 10.74
C LEU A 202 18.45 -1.06 10.67
N ASP A 203 18.51 -1.99 11.61
CA ASP A 203 17.45 -2.97 11.88
C ASP A 203 17.45 -3.31 13.36
N ASN A 204 16.30 -3.67 13.91
CA ASN A 204 16.17 -4.09 15.31
C ASN A 204 16.54 -5.56 15.56
N SER A 205 16.84 -6.30 14.50
CA SER A 205 17.29 -7.70 14.53
C SER A 205 18.79 -7.80 14.30
N GLU A 206 19.55 -8.26 15.30
CA GLU A 206 20.98 -8.49 15.16
C GLU A 206 21.31 -9.52 14.08
N ILE A 207 20.44 -10.50 13.89
CA ILE A 207 20.59 -11.53 12.85
C ILE A 207 20.40 -10.89 11.47
N ALA A 208 19.42 -9.98 11.31
CA ALA A 208 19.26 -9.22 10.08
C ALA A 208 20.49 -8.40 9.75
N ILE A 209 21.08 -7.72 10.74
CA ILE A 209 22.32 -6.95 10.58
C ILE A 209 23.50 -7.85 10.13
N LYS A 210 23.67 -9.02 10.73
CA LYS A 210 24.69 -10.00 10.29
C LYS A 210 24.45 -10.41 8.82
N CYS A 211 23.22 -10.73 8.47
CA CYS A 211 22.86 -11.06 7.09
C CYS A 211 23.13 -9.91 6.12
N ALA A 212 22.74 -8.69 6.48
CA ALA A 212 22.97 -7.50 5.65
C ALA A 212 24.45 -7.24 5.39
N ARG A 213 25.28 -7.24 6.43
CA ARG A 213 26.74 -7.06 6.30
C ARG A 213 27.36 -8.10 5.39
N ARG A 214 27.02 -9.39 5.58
CA ARG A 214 27.53 -10.48 4.73
C ARG A 214 27.07 -10.35 3.27
N ARG A 215 25.78 -10.03 3.05
CA ARG A 215 25.26 -9.82 1.71
C ARG A 215 25.92 -8.64 1.00
N ILE A 216 26.25 -7.56 1.70
CA ILE A 216 26.99 -6.42 1.17
C ILE A 216 28.39 -6.86 0.71
N LEU A 217 29.13 -7.62 1.54
CA LEU A 217 30.45 -8.16 1.16
C LEU A 217 30.36 -9.08 -0.07
N ILE A 218 29.38 -9.95 -0.13
CA ILE A 218 29.13 -10.81 -1.30
C ILE A 218 28.80 -9.96 -2.55
N ALA A 219 27.99 -8.91 -2.41
CA ALA A 219 27.67 -8.01 -3.52
C ALA A 219 28.90 -7.27 -4.05
N LEU A 220 29.74 -6.74 -3.15
CA LEU A 220 31.01 -6.12 -3.50
C LEU A 220 31.94 -7.09 -4.25
N SER A 221 32.04 -8.34 -3.79
CA SER A 221 32.85 -9.37 -4.44
C SER A 221 32.34 -9.71 -5.84
N ARG A 222 31.01 -9.89 -6.00
CA ARG A 222 30.40 -10.17 -7.31
C ARG A 222 30.55 -9.02 -8.32
N CYS A 223 30.75 -7.80 -7.83
CA CYS A 223 31.02 -6.61 -8.63
C CYS A 223 32.52 -6.30 -8.78
N ASP A 224 33.40 -7.19 -8.35
CA ASP A 224 34.85 -7.03 -8.39
C ASP A 224 35.39 -5.74 -7.69
N LEU A 225 34.70 -5.33 -6.61
CA LEU A 225 35.05 -4.13 -5.82
C LEU A 225 35.83 -4.42 -4.54
N ILE A 226 35.87 -5.69 -4.11
CA ILE A 226 36.52 -6.14 -2.89
C ILE A 226 37.41 -7.35 -3.17
N ASP A 227 38.53 -7.45 -2.45
CA ASP A 227 39.34 -8.66 -2.34
C ASP A 227 38.98 -9.39 -1.03
N LEU A 228 38.26 -10.51 -1.13
CA LEU A 228 37.81 -11.29 0.03
C LEU A 228 38.95 -12.04 0.74
N ASP A 229 40.03 -12.35 0.04
CA ASP A 229 41.15 -13.15 0.54
C ASP A 229 42.36 -12.33 0.96
N GLY A 230 42.39 -11.04 0.57
CA GLY A 230 43.57 -10.19 0.72
C GLY A 230 43.30 -8.90 1.47
N LYS A 231 44.37 -8.08 1.49
CA LYS A 231 44.38 -6.74 2.11
C LYS A 231 43.83 -5.65 1.19
N GLY A 232 43.27 -6.04 0.04
CA GLY A 232 42.95 -5.17 -1.06
C GLY A 232 44.09 -5.10 -2.09
N GLY A 233 43.79 -4.58 -3.28
CA GLY A 233 44.72 -4.45 -4.40
C GLY A 233 44.43 -3.19 -5.21
N ILE A 234 45.00 -3.11 -6.40
CA ILE A 234 44.75 -2.01 -7.33
C ILE A 234 43.23 -1.99 -7.67
N GLY A 235 42.53 -0.94 -7.23
CA GLY A 235 41.12 -0.75 -7.49
C GLY A 235 40.15 -1.53 -6.61
N LYS A 236 40.63 -2.33 -5.63
CA LYS A 236 39.80 -3.14 -4.73
C LYS A 236 40.02 -2.76 -3.27
N ILE A 237 38.96 -2.87 -2.47
CA ILE A 237 38.98 -2.71 -1.02
C ILE A 237 39.39 -4.04 -0.37
N GLY A 238 40.13 -4.01 0.72
CA GLY A 238 40.40 -5.20 1.52
C GLY A 238 39.19 -5.62 2.36
N ARG A 239 39.02 -6.94 2.58
CA ARG A 239 37.91 -7.49 3.39
C ARG A 239 37.83 -6.83 4.78
N LYS A 240 38.93 -6.79 5.52
CA LYS A 240 38.96 -6.22 6.87
C LYS A 240 38.62 -4.73 6.91
N GLU A 241 39.01 -3.98 5.86
CA GLU A 241 38.64 -2.57 5.72
C GLU A 241 37.13 -2.41 5.52
N ALA A 242 36.53 -3.19 4.63
CA ALA A 242 35.10 -3.17 4.39
C ALA A 242 34.30 -3.61 5.63
N GLU A 243 34.71 -4.68 6.31
CA GLU A 243 34.06 -5.16 7.56
C GLU A 243 34.04 -4.06 8.62
N LYS A 244 35.18 -3.39 8.85
CA LYS A 244 35.27 -2.28 9.81
C LYS A 244 34.35 -1.10 9.45
N ILE A 245 34.23 -0.77 8.17
CA ILE A 245 33.29 0.27 7.72
C ILE A 245 31.85 -0.18 7.98
N LEU A 246 31.50 -1.43 7.64
CA LEU A 246 30.15 -1.95 7.80
C LEU A 246 29.76 -2.09 9.28
N GLU A 247 30.68 -2.30 10.20
CA GLU A 247 30.40 -2.25 11.65
C GLU A 247 29.86 -0.89 12.09
N ASN A 248 30.32 0.19 11.47
CA ASN A 248 29.91 1.55 11.79
C ASN A 248 28.67 2.02 11.01
N THR A 249 28.44 1.48 9.81
CA THR A 249 27.44 1.98 8.87
C THR A 249 26.20 1.08 8.76
N VAL A 250 26.26 -0.14 9.29
CA VAL A 250 25.17 -1.12 9.35
C VAL A 250 25.03 -1.60 10.78
N GLN A 251 24.09 -1.03 11.54
CA GLN A 251 23.99 -1.19 12.99
C GLN A 251 22.66 -1.76 13.44
N SER A 252 22.67 -2.42 14.61
CA SER A 252 21.46 -2.85 15.30
C SER A 252 20.83 -1.67 16.04
N GLY A 253 19.50 -1.49 15.91
CA GLY A 253 18.78 -0.43 16.59
C GLY A 253 17.33 -0.31 16.13
N ASP A 254 16.54 0.44 16.88
CA ASP A 254 15.12 0.68 16.57
C ASP A 254 14.92 2.09 16.01
N ALA A 255 14.61 2.17 14.73
CA ALA A 255 14.44 3.45 14.03
C ALA A 255 13.25 4.28 14.55
N LEU A 256 12.23 3.65 15.14
CA LEU A 256 11.04 4.34 15.65
C LEU A 256 11.20 4.80 17.11
N ARG A 257 11.89 4.01 17.94
CA ARG A 257 12.00 4.25 19.39
C ARG A 257 13.35 4.79 19.80
N GLY A 258 14.42 4.39 19.09
CA GLY A 258 15.80 4.78 19.37
C GLY A 258 16.18 6.13 18.77
N GLU A 259 17.35 6.60 19.17
CA GLU A 259 18.02 7.69 18.48
C GLU A 259 18.63 7.17 17.16
N TRP A 260 18.75 8.06 16.17
CA TRP A 260 19.46 7.74 14.95
C TRP A 260 20.96 7.74 15.22
N PRO A 261 21.70 6.68 14.91
CA PRO A 261 23.08 6.54 15.34
C PRO A 261 24.08 7.51 14.67
N TRP A 262 23.67 8.19 13.63
CA TRP A 262 24.55 9.06 12.84
C TRP A 262 24.08 10.52 12.94
N ASP A 263 25.03 11.45 13.08
CA ASP A 263 24.77 12.88 13.17
C ASP A 263 24.39 13.48 11.82
N GLU A 264 25.03 13.02 10.76
CA GLU A 264 24.75 13.47 9.39
C GLU A 264 23.40 12.93 8.90
N LYS A 265 22.59 13.82 8.32
CA LYS A 265 21.27 13.48 7.82
C LYS A 265 21.33 12.90 6.41
N PRO A 266 20.62 11.78 6.12
CA PRO A 266 20.61 11.17 4.80
C PRO A 266 20.12 12.12 3.70
N GLY A 267 20.75 12.04 2.53
CA GLY A 267 20.27 12.65 1.30
C GLY A 267 19.18 11.82 0.61
N LEU A 268 19.29 10.51 0.74
CA LEU A 268 18.34 9.55 0.19
C LEU A 268 18.03 8.44 1.20
N LEU A 269 16.76 8.19 1.44
CA LEU A 269 16.26 7.08 2.25
C LEU A 269 15.38 6.18 1.39
N VAL A 270 15.73 4.90 1.31
CA VAL A 270 14.96 3.89 0.60
C VAL A 270 14.72 2.71 1.52
N CYS A 271 13.46 2.34 1.75
CA CYS A 271 13.17 1.19 2.60
C CYS A 271 11.81 0.55 2.30
N ARG A 272 11.64 -0.66 2.83
CA ARG A 272 10.37 -1.33 2.97
C ARG A 272 10.09 -1.62 4.44
N PRO A 273 9.33 -0.76 5.12
CA PRO A 273 9.01 -0.94 6.54
C PRO A 273 8.08 -2.12 6.79
N PRO A 274 7.98 -2.63 8.02
CA PRO A 274 7.02 -3.68 8.35
C PRO A 274 5.56 -3.21 8.21
N TRP A 275 4.72 -4.01 7.54
CA TRP A 275 3.29 -3.73 7.34
C TRP A 275 2.44 -4.40 8.43
N LEU A 276 2.65 -4.00 9.65
CA LEU A 276 2.03 -4.60 10.82
C LEU A 276 1.30 -3.55 11.66
N ARG A 277 0.05 -3.83 12.00
CA ARG A 277 -0.71 -2.99 12.95
C ARG A 277 -0.18 -3.23 14.36
N ILE A 278 -0.06 -2.15 15.14
CA ILE A 278 0.39 -2.24 16.54
C ILE A 278 -0.49 -3.21 17.34
N LYS A 279 -1.80 -3.22 17.10
CA LYS A 279 -2.73 -4.13 17.79
C LYS A 279 -2.52 -5.62 17.46
N ASP A 280 -1.98 -5.92 16.28
CA ASP A 280 -1.76 -7.30 15.81
C ASP A 280 -0.33 -7.78 16.12
N ARG A 281 0.58 -6.88 16.53
CA ARG A 281 1.88 -7.24 17.06
C ARG A 281 1.70 -7.97 18.40
N PHE A 282 2.41 -9.03 18.60
CA PHE A 282 2.29 -9.91 19.77
C PHE A 282 0.95 -10.68 19.88
N ARG A 283 0.22 -10.84 18.78
CA ARG A 283 -0.99 -11.67 18.76
C ARG A 283 -0.57 -13.14 18.97
N GLY A 284 -1.14 -13.79 19.99
CA GLY A 284 -0.78 -15.17 20.38
C GLY A 284 0.35 -15.26 21.43
N HIS A 285 1.03 -14.15 21.74
CA HIS A 285 1.99 -14.13 22.85
C HIS A 285 1.27 -14.08 24.22
N PRO A 286 1.68 -14.83 25.24
CA PRO A 286 1.05 -14.82 26.57
C PRO A 286 0.90 -13.41 27.14
N ASP A 287 1.97 -12.59 27.07
CA ASP A 287 2.01 -11.20 27.57
C ASP A 287 1.66 -10.16 26.48
N GLY A 288 1.03 -10.60 25.39
CA GLY A 288 0.82 -9.77 24.21
C GLY A 288 0.05 -8.47 24.47
N SER A 289 -0.82 -8.42 25.48
CA SER A 289 -1.55 -7.21 25.87
C SER A 289 -0.61 -6.16 26.50
N GLU A 290 0.28 -6.60 27.38
CA GLU A 290 1.24 -5.72 28.07
C GLU A 290 2.32 -5.22 27.13
N LEU A 291 2.87 -6.10 26.30
CA LEU A 291 3.84 -5.74 25.27
C LEU A 291 3.28 -4.70 24.28
N ARG A 292 2.00 -4.78 23.93
CA ARG A 292 1.34 -3.77 23.08
C ARG A 292 1.16 -2.43 23.79
N LYS A 293 0.80 -2.45 25.07
CA LYS A 293 0.69 -1.22 25.89
C LYS A 293 2.04 -0.54 26.00
N GLU A 294 3.08 -1.30 26.30
CA GLU A 294 4.44 -0.79 26.43
C GLU A 294 4.94 -0.23 25.09
N LEU A 295 4.79 -0.93 23.98
CA LEU A 295 5.11 -0.42 22.65
C LEU A 295 4.37 0.89 22.35
N SER A 296 3.07 0.93 22.64
CA SER A 296 2.25 2.14 22.44
C SER A 296 2.72 3.30 23.33
N ARG A 297 3.17 3.02 24.56
CA ARG A 297 3.75 4.02 25.47
C ARG A 297 5.05 4.56 24.92
N GLN A 298 5.97 3.69 24.50
CA GLN A 298 7.27 4.06 23.93
C GLN A 298 7.14 4.90 22.66
N LEU A 299 6.22 4.55 21.77
CA LEU A 299 5.95 5.31 20.54
C LEU A 299 5.33 6.69 20.79
N ARG A 300 4.75 6.92 21.98
CA ARG A 300 4.21 8.22 22.41
C ARG A 300 5.24 9.09 23.12
N ASN A 301 6.44 8.60 23.36
CA ASN A 301 7.48 9.38 23.99
C ASN A 301 7.76 10.66 23.20
N THR A 302 8.10 11.69 23.92
CA THR A 302 8.50 12.98 23.37
C THR A 302 9.97 12.98 22.97
N ASN A 303 10.32 13.81 22.03
CA ASN A 303 11.70 14.16 21.73
C ASN A 303 12.33 14.93 22.92
N LYS A 304 13.64 15.15 22.86
CA LYS A 304 14.39 15.92 23.88
C LYS A 304 13.85 17.35 24.10
N ASP A 305 13.23 17.93 23.09
CA ASP A 305 12.59 19.25 23.14
C ASP A 305 11.14 19.24 23.68
N GLY A 306 10.63 18.09 24.13
CA GLY A 306 9.27 17.92 24.63
C GLY A 306 8.21 17.76 23.54
N SER A 307 8.56 17.85 22.26
CA SER A 307 7.62 17.61 21.14
C SER A 307 7.28 16.13 21.00
N ARG A 308 6.09 15.81 20.48
CA ARG A 308 5.75 14.42 20.16
C ARG A 308 6.60 13.93 18.99
N ARG A 309 7.22 12.76 19.16
CA ARG A 309 8.02 12.13 18.08
C ARG A 309 7.19 11.86 16.83
N PHE A 310 5.93 11.43 17.00
CA PHE A 310 5.02 11.16 15.90
C PHE A 310 3.74 11.97 16.01
N SER A 311 3.50 12.84 15.06
CA SER A 311 2.29 13.65 14.94
C SER A 311 1.09 12.85 14.43
N THR A 312 1.35 11.76 13.67
CA THR A 312 0.34 10.92 13.02
C THR A 312 -0.09 9.71 13.85
N LEU A 313 0.45 9.52 15.04
CA LEU A 313 0.13 8.42 15.95
C LEU A 313 -1.27 8.59 16.55
N ARG A 314 -2.31 8.20 15.81
CA ARG A 314 -3.72 8.27 16.25
C ARG A 314 -4.47 7.00 15.84
N GLY A 315 -5.27 6.46 16.76
CA GLY A 315 -6.12 5.29 16.51
C GLY A 315 -5.31 4.01 16.28
N ASN A 316 -5.81 3.15 15.40
CA ASN A 316 -5.20 1.86 15.08
C ASN A 316 -4.11 2.03 14.00
N VAL A 317 -2.90 2.30 14.43
CA VAL A 317 -1.77 2.62 13.55
C VAL A 317 -1.08 1.37 13.04
N ASN A 318 -0.76 1.37 11.75
CA ASN A 318 0.17 0.42 11.14
C ASN A 318 1.60 1.02 11.17
N LEU A 319 2.59 0.19 11.49
CA LEU A 319 3.98 0.63 11.70
C LEU A 319 4.56 1.37 10.48
N TYR A 320 4.22 0.96 9.25
CA TYR A 320 4.74 1.64 8.04
C TYR A 320 4.46 3.15 8.03
N ARG A 321 3.34 3.59 8.65
CA ARG A 321 3.02 5.02 8.72
C ARG A 321 4.00 5.79 9.58
N LEU A 322 4.43 5.20 10.69
CA LEU A 322 5.43 5.79 11.57
C LEU A 322 6.81 5.79 10.91
N PHE A 323 7.15 4.72 10.19
CA PHE A 323 8.39 4.69 9.40
C PHE A 323 8.40 5.77 8.33
N LEU A 324 7.28 6.04 7.67
CA LEU A 324 7.18 7.10 6.68
C LEU A 324 7.34 8.49 7.30
N GLU A 325 6.66 8.75 8.42
CA GLU A 325 6.86 10.01 9.18
C GLU A 325 8.31 10.13 9.66
N ARG A 326 8.90 9.03 10.16
CA ARG A 326 10.29 9.00 10.60
C ARG A 326 11.27 9.24 9.44
N GLY A 327 11.03 8.66 8.28
CA GLY A 327 11.84 8.90 7.08
C GLY A 327 11.90 10.38 6.71
N MET A 328 10.76 11.07 6.71
CA MET A 328 10.71 12.52 6.48
C MET A 328 11.42 13.34 7.57
N GLN A 329 11.47 12.85 8.82
CA GLN A 329 12.21 13.51 9.90
C GLN A 329 13.73 13.33 9.73
N LEU A 330 14.18 12.12 9.36
CA LEU A 330 15.58 11.73 9.27
C LEU A 330 16.32 12.42 8.13
N VAL A 331 15.77 12.45 6.92
CA VAL A 331 16.46 13.02 5.77
C VAL A 331 16.74 14.52 5.96
N ARG A 332 17.79 15.03 5.32
CA ARG A 332 18.10 16.48 5.30
C ARG A 332 17.02 17.28 4.57
N LYS A 333 17.07 18.60 4.63
CA LYS A 333 16.24 19.46 3.78
C LYS A 333 16.52 19.12 2.30
N ASP A 334 15.49 19.02 1.49
CA ASP A 334 15.52 18.56 0.11
C ASP A 334 16.02 17.12 -0.09
N GLY A 335 16.25 16.38 1.00
CA GLY A 335 16.50 14.94 0.98
C GLY A 335 15.25 14.15 0.55
N ARG A 336 15.47 12.99 -0.05
CA ARG A 336 14.43 12.20 -0.71
C ARG A 336 14.11 10.92 0.08
N VAL A 337 12.84 10.56 0.10
CA VAL A 337 12.32 9.33 0.70
C VAL A 337 11.62 8.51 -0.37
N ARG A 338 12.07 7.27 -0.59
CA ARG A 338 11.41 6.24 -1.39
C ARG A 338 11.00 5.10 -0.48
N MET A 339 9.72 4.82 -0.42
CA MET A 339 9.23 3.81 0.51
C MET A 339 8.16 2.92 -0.11
N ILE A 340 8.28 1.61 0.14
CA ILE A 340 7.30 0.62 -0.29
C ILE A 340 6.28 0.43 0.84
N VAL A 341 5.03 0.78 0.58
CA VAL A 341 3.94 0.77 1.56
C VAL A 341 2.67 0.13 0.97
N PRO A 342 1.66 -0.24 1.79
CA PRO A 342 0.36 -0.64 1.26
C PRO A 342 -0.35 0.50 0.53
N ASP A 343 -1.05 0.19 -0.57
CA ASP A 343 -1.82 1.17 -1.35
C ASP A 343 -2.99 1.79 -0.58
N SER A 344 -3.40 1.16 0.53
CA SER A 344 -4.39 1.68 1.45
C SER A 344 -4.02 3.05 2.05
N LEU A 345 -2.71 3.39 2.10
CA LEU A 345 -2.23 4.73 2.45
C LEU A 345 -2.97 5.82 1.67
N LEU A 346 -3.26 5.58 0.39
CA LEU A 346 -3.86 6.57 -0.51
C LEU A 346 -5.30 6.94 -0.11
N ARG A 347 -6.03 6.04 0.57
CA ARG A 347 -7.50 6.20 0.74
C ARG A 347 -8.01 5.97 2.15
N GLU A 348 -7.29 5.22 3.02
CA GLU A 348 -7.76 4.98 4.38
C GLU A 348 -7.94 6.28 5.19
N LYS A 349 -9.08 6.39 5.89
CA LYS A 349 -9.39 7.52 6.79
C LYS A 349 -8.31 7.72 7.86
N SER A 350 -7.80 6.63 8.40
CA SER A 350 -6.75 6.65 9.43
C SER A 350 -5.39 7.18 8.94
N SER A 351 -5.19 7.28 7.62
CA SER A 351 -3.97 7.84 6.99
C SER A 351 -4.07 9.35 6.68
N ILE A 352 -5.21 9.99 6.92
CA ILE A 352 -5.40 11.44 6.66
C ILE A 352 -4.29 12.29 7.30
N PRO A 353 -3.94 12.13 8.61
CA PRO A 353 -2.91 12.96 9.21
C PRO A 353 -1.55 12.82 8.51
N LEU A 354 -1.22 11.60 8.05
CA LEU A 354 0.02 11.35 7.34
C LEU A 354 0.00 11.96 5.93
N ARG A 355 -1.09 11.83 5.18
CA ARG A 355 -1.23 12.49 3.87
C ARG A 355 -1.14 14.01 3.99
N LYS A 356 -1.75 14.61 5.02
CA LYS A 356 -1.59 16.04 5.32
C LYS A 356 -0.13 16.41 5.55
N LEU A 357 0.59 15.63 6.34
CA LEU A 357 2.02 15.86 6.56
C LEU A 357 2.84 15.77 5.26
N MET A 358 2.51 14.80 4.39
CA MET A 358 3.17 14.62 3.10
C MET A 358 2.92 15.77 2.13
N VAL A 359 1.69 16.29 2.09
CA VAL A 359 1.27 17.34 1.12
C VAL A 359 1.53 18.75 1.62
N GLU A 360 1.29 19.02 2.91
CA GLU A 360 1.29 20.37 3.48
C GLU A 360 2.64 20.78 4.08
N LYS A 361 3.56 19.83 4.30
CA LYS A 361 4.87 20.08 4.93
C LYS A 361 6.04 19.47 4.15
N ASN A 362 5.75 18.76 3.08
CA ASN A 362 6.72 18.11 2.22
C ASN A 362 6.20 18.13 0.77
N ARG A 363 7.08 17.81 -0.18
CA ARG A 363 6.72 17.61 -1.57
C ARG A 363 6.51 16.11 -1.82
N TRP A 364 5.25 15.69 -1.88
CA TRP A 364 4.90 14.35 -2.34
C TRP A 364 4.93 14.36 -3.87
N ASN A 365 6.06 13.96 -4.44
CA ASN A 365 6.32 14.09 -5.88
C ASN A 365 5.56 13.04 -6.69
N SER A 366 5.55 11.80 -6.21
CA SER A 366 5.09 10.68 -7.04
C SER A 366 4.58 9.49 -6.22
N SER A 367 3.72 8.70 -6.86
CA SER A 367 3.27 7.41 -6.34
C SER A 367 3.13 6.39 -7.48
N TRP A 368 3.63 5.17 -7.30
CA TRP A 368 3.52 4.04 -8.24
C TRP A 368 2.66 2.96 -7.61
N SER A 369 1.49 2.71 -8.20
CA SER A 369 0.48 1.81 -7.64
C SER A 369 0.44 0.47 -8.39
N PHE A 370 0.60 -0.62 -7.64
CA PHE A 370 0.52 -2.00 -8.12
C PHE A 370 -0.69 -2.68 -7.47
N PRO A 371 -1.69 -3.07 -8.25
CA PRO A 371 -2.89 -3.73 -7.74
C PRO A 371 -2.59 -5.07 -7.06
N GLU A 372 -3.48 -5.50 -6.18
CA GLU A 372 -3.38 -6.76 -5.42
C GLU A 372 -3.13 -7.99 -6.32
N ASN A 373 -3.75 -8.06 -7.50
CA ASN A 373 -3.59 -9.17 -8.44
C ASN A 373 -2.17 -9.29 -9.04
N GLN A 374 -1.34 -8.29 -8.89
CA GLN A 374 0.07 -8.34 -9.34
C GLN A 374 0.97 -9.15 -8.42
N ARG A 375 0.53 -9.44 -7.19
CA ARG A 375 1.20 -10.34 -6.24
C ARG A 375 2.70 -10.10 -6.11
N ILE A 376 3.12 -8.83 -6.02
CA ILE A 376 4.55 -8.46 -5.87
C ILE A 376 5.18 -9.20 -4.70
N PHE A 377 4.44 -9.33 -3.60
CA PHE A 377 4.86 -10.10 -2.43
C PHE A 377 4.02 -11.36 -2.32
N PRO A 378 4.62 -12.58 -2.38
CA PRO A 378 3.90 -13.83 -2.22
C PRO A 378 3.14 -13.87 -0.88
N GLY A 379 1.83 -14.17 -0.90
CA GLY A 379 0.99 -14.27 0.29
C GLY A 379 0.45 -12.94 0.84
N VAL A 380 0.75 -11.80 0.20
CA VAL A 380 0.15 -10.50 0.53
C VAL A 380 -1.07 -10.26 -0.37
N SER A 381 -2.25 -10.11 0.25
CA SER A 381 -3.51 -9.78 -0.41
C SER A 381 -3.79 -8.28 -0.31
N GLN A 382 -2.82 -7.45 -0.67
CA GLN A 382 -2.93 -5.99 -0.66
C GLN A 382 -2.23 -5.41 -1.87
N GLY A 383 -2.75 -4.30 -2.40
CA GLY A 383 -2.03 -3.50 -3.37
C GLY A 383 -0.76 -2.90 -2.75
N VAL A 384 0.24 -2.73 -3.59
CA VAL A 384 1.55 -2.17 -3.22
C VAL A 384 1.68 -0.78 -3.81
N LEU A 385 2.25 0.11 -3.02
CA LEU A 385 2.55 1.48 -3.41
C LEU A 385 4.03 1.76 -3.18
N VAL A 386 4.69 2.33 -4.18
CA VAL A 386 5.97 3.01 -3.99
C VAL A 386 5.69 4.50 -3.96
N ILE A 387 6.21 5.20 -2.97
CA ILE A 387 6.05 6.65 -2.82
C ILE A 387 7.37 7.37 -2.96
N GLY A 388 7.32 8.57 -3.52
CA GLY A 388 8.45 9.47 -3.63
C GLY A 388 8.12 10.82 -2.98
N ILE A 389 8.90 11.18 -1.96
CA ILE A 389 8.73 12.42 -1.20
C ILE A 389 10.07 13.15 -1.13
N THR A 390 10.06 14.46 -1.27
CA THR A 390 11.17 15.34 -0.96
C THR A 390 10.83 16.15 0.28
N LYS A 391 11.75 16.20 1.24
CA LYS A 391 11.53 16.91 2.52
C LYS A 391 11.47 18.42 2.34
N GLY A 392 10.47 19.00 2.97
CA GLY A 392 10.26 20.45 3.01
C GLY A 392 9.44 20.98 1.84
N GLY A 393 8.93 22.18 2.01
CA GLY A 393 7.99 22.79 1.08
C GLY A 393 6.58 22.24 1.17
N GLU A 394 5.82 22.45 0.13
CA GLU A 394 4.45 21.95 -0.04
C GLU A 394 4.32 21.24 -1.39
N THR A 395 3.33 20.37 -1.54
CA THR A 395 3.07 19.68 -2.79
C THR A 395 2.14 20.51 -3.67
N ASP A 396 2.60 20.98 -4.81
CA ASP A 396 1.76 21.66 -5.82
C ASP A 396 1.11 20.64 -6.74
N THR A 397 1.89 19.68 -7.20
CA THR A 397 1.42 18.57 -8.04
C THR A 397 2.07 17.28 -7.61
N MET A 398 1.31 16.20 -7.55
CA MET A 398 1.79 14.83 -7.33
C MET A 398 1.39 13.97 -8.52
N THR A 399 2.35 13.32 -9.16
CA THR A 399 2.08 12.40 -10.26
C THR A 399 1.82 10.99 -9.74
N SER A 400 0.64 10.45 -10.02
CA SER A 400 0.26 9.07 -9.75
C SER A 400 0.44 8.21 -11.00
N TYR A 401 1.28 7.18 -10.90
CA TYR A 401 1.56 6.20 -11.94
C TYR A 401 0.78 4.92 -11.69
N GLY A 402 0.11 4.42 -12.71
CA GLY A 402 -0.56 3.12 -12.60
C GLY A 402 -2.05 3.12 -12.93
N PRO A 403 -2.68 1.95 -12.76
CA PRO A 403 -2.15 0.73 -12.17
C PRO A 403 -1.05 0.08 -13.02
N LEU A 404 0.01 -0.39 -12.35
CA LEU A 404 1.21 -0.97 -12.96
C LEU A 404 1.15 -2.51 -12.95
N HIS A 405 1.77 -3.13 -13.94
CA HIS A 405 1.99 -4.57 -13.97
C HIS A 405 3.45 -4.92 -13.66
N THR A 406 3.67 -6.07 -13.01
CA THR A 406 5.02 -6.51 -12.62
C THR A 406 5.94 -6.79 -13.80
N ASN A 407 5.40 -7.12 -14.99
CA ASN A 407 6.17 -7.32 -16.20
C ASN A 407 6.67 -6.01 -16.84
N GLU A 408 6.13 -4.88 -16.45
CA GLU A 408 6.57 -3.54 -16.90
C GLU A 408 7.80 -3.04 -16.13
N ILE A 409 8.09 -3.67 -14.98
CA ILE A 409 9.23 -3.33 -14.15
C ILE A 409 10.48 -4.00 -14.67
N THR A 410 11.44 -3.21 -15.10
CA THR A 410 12.77 -3.70 -15.47
C THR A 410 13.84 -2.79 -14.89
N PRO A 411 15.08 -3.29 -14.67
CA PRO A 411 16.19 -2.46 -14.23
C PRO A 411 16.44 -1.26 -15.15
N GLN A 412 16.23 -1.43 -16.45
CA GLN A 412 16.42 -0.40 -17.47
C GLN A 412 15.29 0.64 -17.47
N ASN A 413 14.06 0.20 -17.30
CA ASN A 413 12.87 1.06 -17.33
C ASN A 413 12.52 1.67 -15.96
N GLY A 414 13.17 1.20 -14.89
CA GLY A 414 12.80 1.60 -13.52
C GLY A 414 11.40 1.13 -13.17
N LEU A 415 10.63 2.00 -12.51
CA LEU A 415 9.24 1.70 -12.08
C LEU A 415 8.19 1.81 -13.20
N ALA A 416 8.57 2.10 -14.40
CA ALA A 416 7.84 2.11 -15.67
C ALA A 416 7.68 3.49 -16.33
N ASN A 417 8.32 3.65 -17.47
CA ASN A 417 8.21 4.88 -18.28
C ASN A 417 6.93 4.92 -19.11
N SER A 418 6.23 3.80 -19.30
CA SER A 418 5.00 3.67 -20.11
C SER A 418 3.73 3.55 -19.28
N ALA A 419 3.82 3.76 -17.97
CA ALA A 419 2.66 3.68 -17.08
C ALA A 419 1.67 4.81 -17.37
N PRO A 420 0.35 4.53 -17.30
CA PRO A 420 -0.62 5.61 -17.30
C PRO A 420 -0.37 6.55 -16.12
N THR A 421 -0.38 7.86 -16.36
CA THR A 421 -0.17 8.88 -15.33
C THR A 421 -1.45 9.65 -15.04
N PHE A 422 -1.52 10.19 -13.83
CA PHE A 422 -2.57 11.10 -13.43
C PHE A 422 -2.03 12.12 -12.42
N ASP A 423 -2.12 13.39 -12.76
CA ASP A 423 -1.61 14.47 -11.94
C ASP A 423 -2.67 14.98 -10.96
N MET A 424 -2.31 14.93 -9.68
CA MET A 424 -3.07 15.47 -8.57
C MET A 424 -2.63 16.92 -8.32
N ILE A 425 -3.26 17.85 -8.99
CA ILE A 425 -3.00 19.28 -8.84
C ILE A 425 -3.62 19.77 -7.53
N ARG A 426 -2.84 20.39 -6.64
CA ARG A 426 -3.21 20.79 -5.28
C ARG A 426 -4.60 21.41 -5.15
N LYS A 427 -4.94 22.36 -6.00
CA LYS A 427 -6.23 23.06 -5.93
C LYS A 427 -7.41 22.12 -6.16
N SER A 428 -7.40 21.38 -7.25
CA SER A 428 -8.45 20.40 -7.56
C SER A 428 -8.45 19.26 -6.54
N TRP A 429 -7.29 18.78 -6.17
CA TRP A 429 -7.13 17.72 -5.18
C TRP A 429 -7.73 18.07 -3.82
N SER A 430 -7.46 19.29 -3.33
CA SER A 430 -8.05 19.80 -2.09
C SER A 430 -9.58 19.85 -2.15
N SER A 431 -10.14 20.38 -3.25
CA SER A 431 -11.58 20.46 -3.47
C SER A 431 -12.23 19.07 -3.55
N TRP A 432 -11.66 18.16 -4.34
CA TRP A 432 -12.19 16.81 -4.51
C TRP A 432 -12.20 15.97 -3.22
N THR A 433 -11.32 16.27 -2.30
CA THR A 433 -11.09 15.45 -1.10
C THR A 433 -11.39 16.17 0.20
N ASP A 434 -11.90 17.39 0.15
CA ASP A 434 -12.14 18.20 1.35
C ASP A 434 -10.87 18.30 2.23
N GLY A 435 -9.71 18.48 1.58
CA GLY A 435 -8.40 18.57 2.23
C GLY A 435 -7.92 17.31 2.96
N ASN A 436 -8.47 16.13 2.68
CA ASN A 436 -7.97 14.88 3.24
C ASN A 436 -6.88 14.21 2.39
N TRP A 437 -6.63 14.73 1.19
CA TRP A 437 -5.55 14.34 0.28
C TRP A 437 -5.57 12.86 -0.12
N SER A 438 -6.76 12.27 -0.23
CA SER A 438 -6.90 10.92 -0.80
C SER A 438 -6.56 10.93 -2.28
N VAL A 439 -6.03 9.81 -2.79
CA VAL A 439 -5.71 9.64 -4.22
C VAL A 439 -6.66 8.62 -4.81
N PRO A 440 -7.40 8.94 -5.88
CA PRO A 440 -8.36 8.03 -6.46
C PRO A 440 -7.69 6.84 -7.15
N ARG A 441 -8.37 5.70 -7.18
CA ARG A 441 -7.98 4.58 -8.06
C ARG A 441 -8.34 4.92 -9.48
N MET A 442 -7.34 4.89 -10.36
CA MET A 442 -7.53 5.07 -11.78
C MET A 442 -7.40 3.74 -12.52
N PRO A 443 -8.28 3.42 -13.48
CA PRO A 443 -8.09 2.29 -14.38
C PRO A 443 -6.96 2.56 -15.39
N ARG A 444 -6.52 1.53 -16.11
CA ARG A 444 -5.52 1.71 -17.18
C ARG A 444 -6.13 2.32 -18.43
N ASP A 445 -7.33 1.95 -18.76
CA ASP A 445 -8.03 2.45 -19.94
C ASP A 445 -8.32 3.95 -19.83
N GLU A 446 -8.02 4.68 -20.89
CA GLU A 446 -8.14 6.14 -20.90
C GLU A 446 -9.60 6.60 -20.89
N TYR A 447 -10.50 5.88 -21.55
CA TYR A 447 -11.91 6.22 -21.58
C TYR A 447 -12.52 6.09 -20.18
N ASP A 448 -12.24 4.99 -19.48
CA ASP A 448 -12.70 4.77 -18.12
C ASP A 448 -12.08 5.79 -17.13
N ARG A 449 -10.84 6.19 -17.35
CA ARG A 449 -10.18 7.27 -16.55
C ARG A 449 -10.91 8.59 -16.70
N ARG A 450 -11.25 8.99 -17.92
CA ARG A 450 -12.01 10.22 -18.18
C ARG A 450 -13.39 10.19 -17.50
N ARG A 451 -14.07 9.06 -17.51
CA ARG A 451 -15.36 8.87 -16.83
C ARG A 451 -15.23 9.05 -15.32
N ILE A 452 -14.18 8.46 -14.71
CA ILE A 452 -13.92 8.61 -13.27
C ILE A 452 -13.57 10.06 -12.91
N VAL A 453 -12.68 10.71 -13.65
CA VAL A 453 -12.32 12.13 -13.43
C VAL A 453 -13.55 13.03 -13.54
N ARG A 454 -14.37 12.79 -14.54
CA ARG A 454 -15.64 13.50 -14.71
C ARG A 454 -16.57 13.30 -13.51
N ALA A 455 -16.80 12.03 -13.10
CA ALA A 455 -17.63 11.73 -11.95
C ALA A 455 -17.11 12.38 -10.66
N ILE A 456 -15.79 12.38 -10.42
CA ILE A 456 -15.16 13.05 -9.29
C ILE A 456 -15.43 14.56 -9.34
N SER A 457 -15.15 15.21 -10.46
CA SER A 457 -15.27 16.66 -10.61
C SER A 457 -16.71 17.14 -10.44
N GLU A 458 -17.68 16.41 -11.01
CA GLU A 458 -19.10 16.79 -11.00
C GLU A 458 -19.78 16.48 -9.65
N LEU A 459 -19.26 15.51 -8.92
CA LEU A 459 -19.80 15.10 -7.63
C LEU A 459 -19.10 15.75 -6.43
N ALA A 460 -17.93 16.33 -6.58
CA ALA A 460 -17.13 16.87 -5.49
C ALA A 460 -17.87 17.94 -4.66
N GLU A 461 -18.69 18.77 -5.30
CA GLU A 461 -19.43 19.86 -4.66
C GLU A 461 -20.87 19.47 -4.26
N GLN A 462 -21.25 18.20 -4.45
CA GLN A 462 -22.59 17.75 -4.08
C GLN A 462 -22.70 17.52 -2.57
N PRO A 463 -23.89 17.76 -1.97
CA PRO A 463 -24.09 17.40 -0.56
C PRO A 463 -23.86 15.91 -0.34
N LYS A 464 -23.40 15.56 0.84
CA LYS A 464 -23.16 14.15 1.22
C LYS A 464 -24.45 13.50 1.73
N LEU A 465 -24.54 12.17 1.62
CA LEU A 465 -25.73 11.41 2.05
C LEU A 465 -26.07 11.65 3.52
N SER A 466 -25.09 11.71 4.42
CA SER A 466 -25.28 11.95 5.85
C SER A 466 -25.32 13.42 6.24
N GLU A 467 -25.19 14.34 5.29
CA GLU A 467 -25.19 15.78 5.57
C GLU A 467 -26.56 16.25 6.01
N GLU A 468 -26.60 17.05 7.06
CA GLU A 468 -27.84 17.66 7.53
C GLU A 468 -28.42 18.59 6.45
N ASN A 469 -29.74 18.60 6.33
CA ASN A 469 -30.46 19.43 5.35
C ASN A 469 -30.13 19.12 3.87
N ASN A 470 -29.74 17.90 3.55
CA ASN A 470 -29.66 17.50 2.14
C ASN A 470 -31.07 17.45 1.50
N TRP A 471 -31.14 17.36 0.17
CA TRP A 471 -32.41 17.42 -0.58
C TRP A 471 -33.42 16.32 -0.21
N LEU A 472 -32.97 15.14 0.26
CA LEU A 472 -33.80 14.05 0.73
C LEU A 472 -34.23 14.26 2.19
N ASN A 473 -33.42 14.96 2.99
CA ASN A 473 -33.59 15.11 4.42
C ASN A 473 -33.59 16.60 4.85
N PRO A 474 -34.65 17.34 4.58
CA PRO A 474 -34.70 18.77 4.93
C PRO A 474 -34.93 19.04 6.44
N THR A 475 -35.18 18.01 7.25
CA THR A 475 -35.49 18.15 8.66
C THR A 475 -34.25 18.27 9.57
N GLY A 476 -33.07 18.16 9.02
CA GLY A 476 -31.81 18.27 9.74
C GLY A 476 -31.36 17.05 10.53
N LYS A 477 -32.17 15.99 10.64
CA LYS A 477 -31.73 14.74 11.28
C LYS A 477 -30.87 13.94 10.31
N PRO A 478 -29.59 13.64 10.62
CA PRO A 478 -28.70 13.00 9.66
C PRO A 478 -29.15 11.57 9.33
N ILE A 479 -29.03 11.20 8.06
CA ILE A 479 -29.12 9.81 7.62
C ILE A 479 -27.88 9.08 8.14
N ARG A 480 -28.05 7.99 8.84
CA ARG A 480 -26.96 7.18 9.41
C ARG A 480 -26.83 5.87 8.68
N VAL A 481 -25.60 5.36 8.62
CA VAL A 481 -25.33 4.02 8.12
C VAL A 481 -25.06 3.09 9.30
N ARG A 482 -25.75 1.96 9.34
CA ARG A 482 -25.62 0.93 10.36
C ARG A 482 -25.13 -0.36 9.76
N VAL A 483 -24.36 -1.11 10.53
CA VAL A 483 -24.01 -2.50 10.21
C VAL A 483 -25.16 -3.40 10.62
N GLY A 484 -25.35 -4.51 9.93
CA GLY A 484 -26.32 -5.54 10.29
C GLY A 484 -26.13 -6.01 11.74
N GLU A 485 -27.23 -6.36 12.37
CA GLU A 485 -27.33 -6.61 13.81
C GLU A 485 -26.65 -7.89 14.29
N ILE A 486 -26.34 -8.83 13.37
CA ILE A 486 -25.78 -10.15 13.69
C ILE A 486 -24.29 -10.20 13.33
N ASP A 487 -23.43 -10.34 14.32
CA ASP A 487 -22.04 -10.72 14.10
C ASP A 487 -21.95 -12.21 13.80
N GLN A 488 -21.69 -12.54 12.53
CA GLN A 488 -21.67 -13.91 12.00
C GLN A 488 -20.63 -14.82 12.68
N THR A 489 -19.59 -14.25 13.27
CA THR A 489 -18.54 -15.01 13.97
C THR A 489 -19.01 -15.38 15.38
N ASN A 490 -19.61 -14.42 16.09
CA ASN A 490 -20.03 -14.61 17.47
C ASN A 490 -21.33 -15.42 17.60
N TRP A 491 -22.17 -15.42 16.54
CA TRP A 491 -23.48 -16.05 16.51
C TRP A 491 -23.59 -17.15 15.46
N SER A 492 -22.48 -17.84 15.20
CA SER A 492 -22.39 -18.86 14.14
C SER A 492 -23.32 -20.05 14.38
N GLU A 493 -23.57 -20.43 15.65
CA GLU A 493 -24.42 -21.56 16.02
C GLU A 493 -25.92 -21.29 15.80
N GLU A 494 -26.37 -20.05 15.87
CA GLU A 494 -27.73 -19.63 15.63
C GLU A 494 -28.05 -19.38 14.15
N ILE A 495 -27.04 -19.45 13.28
CA ILE A 495 -27.19 -19.34 11.83
C ILE A 495 -27.26 -20.74 11.24
N THR A 496 -28.46 -21.13 10.76
CA THR A 496 -28.73 -22.48 10.25
C THR A 496 -29.19 -22.47 8.80
N ASP A 497 -29.27 -23.64 8.18
CA ASP A 497 -29.71 -23.77 6.81
C ASP A 497 -31.22 -23.52 6.67
N TRP A 498 -31.57 -22.80 5.59
CA TRP A 498 -32.95 -22.67 5.16
C TRP A 498 -33.33 -23.83 4.25
N LYS A 499 -34.07 -24.79 4.78
CA LYS A 499 -34.56 -25.97 4.04
C LYS A 499 -35.91 -25.70 3.38
N PRO A 500 -36.28 -26.40 2.31
CA PRO A 500 -37.62 -26.30 1.75
C PRO A 500 -38.69 -26.52 2.83
N GLY A 501 -39.69 -25.60 2.91
CA GLY A 501 -40.70 -25.62 3.96
C GLY A 501 -40.30 -25.07 5.31
N SER A 502 -39.05 -24.55 5.48
CA SER A 502 -38.63 -23.86 6.67
C SER A 502 -39.53 -22.66 7.01
N ARG A 503 -39.82 -22.49 8.29
CA ARG A 503 -40.50 -21.31 8.85
C ARG A 503 -39.55 -20.65 9.84
N GLY A 504 -39.67 -19.35 10.02
CA GLY A 504 -38.87 -18.58 10.98
C GLY A 504 -38.32 -17.29 10.38
N THR A 505 -37.32 -16.72 11.04
CA THR A 505 -36.72 -15.45 10.64
C THR A 505 -35.67 -15.66 9.55
N ALA A 506 -35.77 -14.93 8.45
CA ALA A 506 -34.77 -14.92 7.39
C ALA A 506 -33.50 -14.20 7.88
N PHE A 507 -32.35 -14.79 7.58
CA PHE A 507 -31.04 -14.18 7.83
C PHE A 507 -30.41 -13.74 6.53
N ILE A 508 -30.24 -12.44 6.31
CA ILE A 508 -29.67 -11.87 5.11
C ILE A 508 -28.21 -11.47 5.35
N ARG A 509 -27.34 -11.93 4.48
CA ARG A 509 -25.92 -11.59 4.43
C ARG A 509 -25.52 -11.05 3.05
N GLY A 510 -24.28 -10.55 2.92
CA GLY A 510 -23.78 -9.98 1.67
C GLY A 510 -23.91 -10.88 0.44
N THR A 511 -23.82 -12.20 0.58
CA THR A 511 -23.95 -13.18 -0.51
C THR A 511 -25.37 -13.29 -1.08
N HIS A 512 -26.38 -12.76 -0.40
CA HIS A 512 -27.75 -12.73 -0.89
C HIS A 512 -28.06 -11.55 -1.83
N PHE A 513 -27.13 -10.60 -1.98
CA PHE A 513 -27.25 -9.52 -2.96
C PHE A 513 -26.86 -10.05 -4.35
N SER A 514 -27.79 -10.08 -5.27
CA SER A 514 -27.58 -10.53 -6.64
C SER A 514 -27.73 -9.38 -7.62
N THR A 515 -26.83 -9.31 -8.60
CA THR A 515 -26.88 -8.36 -9.70
C THR A 515 -27.30 -9.08 -10.97
N LYS A 516 -28.31 -8.57 -11.66
CA LYS A 516 -28.74 -9.06 -12.96
C LYS A 516 -28.94 -7.86 -13.88
N GLY A 517 -27.92 -7.57 -14.69
CA GLY A 517 -27.83 -6.30 -15.40
C GLY A 517 -27.76 -5.13 -14.40
N ASP A 518 -28.61 -4.13 -14.59
CA ASP A 518 -28.69 -2.97 -13.68
C ASP A 518 -29.56 -3.22 -12.44
N ASP A 519 -30.28 -4.34 -12.38
CA ASP A 519 -31.14 -4.68 -11.26
C ASP A 519 -30.37 -5.39 -10.15
N ILE A 520 -30.51 -4.89 -8.93
CA ILE A 520 -29.93 -5.47 -7.73
C ILE A 520 -31.04 -5.86 -6.78
N SER A 521 -31.11 -7.15 -6.46
CA SER A 521 -32.19 -7.73 -5.67
C SER A 521 -31.67 -8.68 -4.59
N ILE A 522 -32.52 -8.95 -3.60
CA ILE A 522 -32.24 -9.95 -2.57
C ILE A 522 -32.70 -11.32 -3.07
N VAL A 523 -31.73 -12.22 -3.23
CA VAL A 523 -31.98 -13.62 -3.60
C VAL A 523 -31.79 -14.48 -2.35
N HIS A 524 -32.90 -14.76 -1.69
CA HIS A 524 -32.94 -15.52 -0.45
C HIS A 524 -34.03 -16.59 -0.50
N PRO A 525 -33.79 -17.82 0.00
CA PRO A 525 -34.74 -18.93 -0.09
C PRO A 525 -36.14 -18.69 0.51
N ALA A 526 -36.22 -17.75 1.49
CA ALA A 526 -37.51 -17.35 2.08
C ALA A 526 -38.40 -16.57 1.08
N TYR A 527 -37.82 -15.88 0.11
CA TYR A 527 -38.52 -14.91 -0.75
C TYR A 527 -38.53 -15.33 -2.23
N VAL A 528 -37.63 -16.21 -2.65
CA VAL A 528 -37.48 -16.67 -4.03
C VAL A 528 -37.56 -18.20 -4.09
N SER A 529 -38.54 -18.75 -4.78
CA SER A 529 -38.68 -20.19 -4.96
C SER A 529 -37.77 -20.74 -6.05
N GLY A 530 -37.32 -22.00 -5.89
CA GLY A 530 -36.55 -22.71 -6.92
C GLY A 530 -35.08 -22.30 -7.03
N LEU A 531 -34.53 -21.63 -6.03
CA LEU A 531 -33.12 -21.34 -6.00
C LEU A 531 -32.30 -22.64 -5.91
N LYS A 532 -31.32 -22.79 -6.81
CA LYS A 532 -30.27 -23.80 -6.66
C LYS A 532 -29.36 -23.38 -5.52
N GLU A 533 -29.02 -24.31 -4.64
CA GLU A 533 -28.03 -24.10 -3.57
C GLU A 533 -26.63 -24.05 -4.18
N ASP A 534 -26.21 -22.88 -4.64
CA ASP A 534 -24.90 -22.69 -5.29
C ASP A 534 -23.73 -22.61 -4.31
N SER A 535 -23.98 -22.45 -3.02
CA SER A 535 -22.94 -22.43 -2.00
C SER A 535 -23.49 -22.62 -0.59
N VAL A 536 -22.68 -23.21 0.30
CA VAL A 536 -22.96 -23.36 1.74
C VAL A 536 -23.29 -22.00 2.38
N GLN A 537 -22.66 -20.91 1.94
CA GLN A 537 -22.90 -19.57 2.48
C GLN A 537 -24.29 -19.01 2.13
N ARG A 538 -24.93 -19.46 1.06
CA ARG A 538 -26.31 -19.06 0.70
C ARG A 538 -27.35 -19.93 1.39
N SER A 539 -27.05 -21.19 1.69
CA SER A 539 -27.94 -22.10 2.40
C SER A 539 -28.11 -21.72 3.87
N GLN A 540 -27.06 -21.21 4.52
CA GLN A 540 -27.09 -20.70 5.90
C GLN A 540 -27.85 -19.37 5.98
N ALA A 541 -29.13 -19.43 5.87
CA ALA A 541 -30.02 -18.29 5.63
C ALA A 541 -31.16 -18.17 6.65
N LYS A 542 -31.15 -18.98 7.73
CA LYS A 542 -32.14 -18.97 8.79
C LYS A 542 -31.54 -18.51 10.11
N TRP A 543 -32.22 -17.58 10.76
CA TRP A 543 -31.88 -17.13 12.10
C TRP A 543 -32.73 -17.83 13.15
N THR A 544 -32.09 -18.36 14.18
CA THR A 544 -32.73 -19.08 15.32
C THR A 544 -32.50 -18.39 16.65
N GLY A 545 -31.67 -17.35 16.71
CA GLY A 545 -31.33 -16.64 17.92
C GLY A 545 -32.42 -15.68 18.45
N SER A 546 -32.07 -14.95 19.49
CA SER A 546 -33.02 -14.10 20.23
C SER A 546 -33.30 -12.73 19.59
N ILE A 547 -32.44 -12.24 18.71
CA ILE A 547 -32.61 -10.94 18.04
C ILE A 547 -33.80 -11.00 17.09
N ARG A 548 -34.69 -10.01 17.19
CA ARG A 548 -35.92 -9.95 16.40
C ARG A 548 -35.77 -9.03 15.19
N PRO A 549 -36.51 -9.30 14.09
CA PRO A 549 -36.63 -8.39 12.95
C PRO A 549 -37.09 -7.00 13.37
N LYS A 550 -36.65 -5.98 12.64
CA LYS A 550 -37.01 -4.57 12.90
C LYS A 550 -38.48 -4.24 12.59
N GLY A 551 -39.20 -5.12 11.90
CA GLY A 551 -40.62 -4.94 11.57
C GLY A 551 -40.91 -3.87 10.50
N LYS A 552 -39.88 -3.37 9.81
CA LYS A 552 -39.99 -2.39 8.72
C LYS A 552 -38.96 -2.70 7.62
N PRO A 553 -39.30 -2.46 6.34
CA PRO A 553 -38.36 -2.64 5.25
C PRO A 553 -37.19 -1.65 5.41
N ARG A 554 -36.02 -2.04 4.90
CA ARG A 554 -34.79 -1.25 5.01
C ARG A 554 -34.07 -1.22 3.67
N LEU A 555 -33.43 -0.09 3.35
CA LEU A 555 -32.53 -0.01 2.23
C LEU A 555 -31.13 -0.43 2.70
N ALA A 556 -30.64 -1.52 2.11
CA ALA A 556 -29.40 -2.15 2.54
C ALA A 556 -28.40 -2.30 1.39
N CYS A 557 -27.12 -2.35 1.72
CA CYS A 557 -26.00 -2.47 0.79
C CYS A 557 -25.06 -3.59 1.24
N GLN A 558 -24.53 -4.35 0.30
CA GLN A 558 -23.50 -5.34 0.58
C GLN A 558 -22.25 -4.65 1.15
N ALA A 559 -21.78 -5.09 2.34
CA ALA A 559 -20.65 -4.47 3.03
C ALA A 559 -19.28 -4.97 2.57
N ILE A 560 -19.20 -6.17 1.97
CA ILE A 560 -17.95 -6.75 1.47
C ILE A 560 -18.12 -7.04 -0.01
N VAL A 561 -17.38 -6.32 -0.84
CA VAL A 561 -17.46 -6.42 -2.31
C VAL A 561 -16.07 -6.65 -2.87
N ASN A 562 -15.87 -7.80 -3.54
CA ASN A 562 -14.61 -8.10 -4.21
C ASN A 562 -14.35 -7.06 -5.33
N ALA A 563 -13.10 -6.63 -5.47
CA ALA A 563 -12.69 -5.67 -6.50
C ALA A 563 -12.95 -6.15 -7.95
N GLN A 564 -13.12 -7.46 -8.15
CA GLN A 564 -13.45 -8.07 -9.45
C GLN A 564 -14.96 -8.01 -9.80
N LEU A 565 -15.84 -7.69 -8.83
CA LEU A 565 -17.26 -7.55 -9.12
C LEU A 565 -17.50 -6.32 -9.98
N GLU A 566 -18.43 -6.44 -10.90
CA GLU A 566 -18.81 -5.40 -11.86
C GLU A 566 -19.27 -4.11 -11.15
N ARG A 567 -19.92 -4.24 -9.98
CA ARG A 567 -20.42 -3.12 -9.19
C ARG A 567 -19.94 -3.17 -7.74
N ARG A 568 -19.51 -2.04 -7.21
CA ARG A 568 -19.15 -1.86 -5.80
C ARG A 568 -20.36 -1.51 -4.94
N LEU A 569 -21.19 -0.57 -5.39
CA LEU A 569 -22.43 -0.20 -4.71
C LEU A 569 -23.54 -1.16 -5.14
N ARG A 570 -24.09 -1.91 -4.19
CA ARG A 570 -25.13 -2.92 -4.42
C ARG A 570 -26.25 -2.74 -3.41
N TRP A 571 -27.15 -1.81 -3.72
CA TRP A 571 -28.28 -1.45 -2.87
C TRP A 571 -29.52 -2.23 -3.24
N ALA A 572 -30.22 -2.77 -2.25
CA ALA A 572 -31.51 -3.43 -2.42
C ALA A 572 -32.39 -3.19 -1.20
N VAL A 573 -33.70 -3.25 -1.40
CA VAL A 573 -34.67 -3.23 -0.30
C VAL A 573 -34.73 -4.61 0.33
N VAL A 574 -34.52 -4.67 1.65
CA VAL A 574 -34.66 -5.91 2.43
C VAL A 574 -36.00 -5.92 3.15
N PRO A 575 -36.68 -7.09 3.20
CA PRO A 575 -37.98 -7.24 3.84
C PRO A 575 -38.00 -6.89 5.33
N SER A 576 -39.18 -6.65 5.88
CA SER A 576 -39.37 -6.26 7.28
C SER A 576 -39.19 -7.39 8.31
N ASP A 577 -39.30 -8.63 7.86
CA ASP A 577 -39.33 -9.86 8.67
C ASP A 577 -37.96 -10.58 8.74
N CYS A 578 -36.88 -9.88 8.36
CA CYS A 578 -35.52 -10.43 8.37
C CYS A 578 -34.60 -9.75 9.38
N VAL A 579 -33.48 -10.44 9.70
CA VAL A 579 -32.32 -9.89 10.38
C VAL A 579 -31.13 -9.84 9.43
N LEU A 580 -30.20 -8.91 9.66
CA LEU A 580 -29.06 -8.66 8.80
C LEU A 580 -27.74 -9.06 9.48
N GLY A 581 -26.90 -9.75 8.74
CA GLY A 581 -25.53 -10.05 9.18
C GLY A 581 -24.60 -8.86 9.03
N ASN A 582 -23.47 -8.87 9.75
CA ASN A 582 -22.45 -7.81 9.71
C ASN A 582 -21.72 -7.66 8.35
N SER A 583 -22.04 -8.49 7.38
CA SER A 583 -21.65 -8.32 5.97
C SER A 583 -22.62 -7.46 5.14
N VAL A 584 -23.59 -6.82 5.80
CA VAL A 584 -24.58 -5.93 5.21
C VAL A 584 -24.60 -4.61 5.97
N ASN A 585 -24.57 -3.49 5.25
CA ASN A 585 -24.85 -2.16 5.80
C ASN A 585 -26.27 -1.74 5.42
N PHE A 586 -26.93 -0.92 6.23
CA PHE A 586 -28.24 -0.37 5.90
C PHE A 586 -28.37 1.10 6.31
N LEU A 587 -29.26 1.82 5.63
CA LEU A 587 -29.58 3.20 5.98
C LEU A 587 -30.62 3.25 7.11
N GLU A 588 -30.29 4.02 8.14
CA GLU A 588 -31.23 4.43 9.17
C GLU A 588 -31.82 5.78 8.75
N LEU A 589 -32.95 5.71 8.05
CA LEU A 589 -33.66 6.89 7.56
C LEU A 589 -34.55 7.47 8.68
N PRO A 590 -34.59 8.80 8.87
CA PRO A 590 -35.55 9.46 9.73
C PRO A 590 -36.99 9.16 9.34
N THR A 591 -37.90 9.13 10.29
CA THR A 591 -39.33 8.81 10.07
C THR A 591 -39.95 9.76 9.05
N GLU A 592 -39.64 11.04 9.16
CA GLU A 592 -40.12 12.11 8.27
C GLU A 592 -39.65 11.90 6.80
N VAL A 593 -38.47 11.34 6.62
CA VAL A 593 -37.96 10.96 5.29
C VAL A 593 -38.72 9.76 4.75
N MET A 594 -38.97 8.76 5.60
CA MET A 594 -39.73 7.55 5.20
C MET A 594 -41.16 7.90 4.81
N GLU A 595 -41.83 8.75 5.55
CA GLU A 595 -43.18 9.22 5.25
C GLU A 595 -43.23 9.97 3.95
N ARG A 596 -42.33 10.92 3.73
CA ARG A 596 -42.25 11.69 2.50
C ARG A 596 -42.03 10.83 1.26
N ILE A 597 -41.05 9.90 1.28
CA ILE A 597 -40.82 9.03 0.12
C ILE A 597 -42.00 8.09 -0.11
N ALA A 598 -42.77 7.71 0.94
CA ALA A 598 -43.96 6.91 0.79
C ALA A 598 -45.11 7.70 0.15
N GLU A 599 -45.29 8.97 0.52
CA GLU A 599 -46.25 9.89 -0.11
C GLU A 599 -45.91 10.14 -1.58
N GLU A 600 -44.65 10.47 -1.89
CA GLU A 600 -44.18 10.76 -3.26
C GLU A 600 -44.27 9.55 -4.20
N HIS A 601 -44.11 8.33 -3.69
CA HIS A 601 -44.04 7.11 -4.49
C HIS A 601 -45.20 6.12 -4.26
N GLY A 602 -46.12 6.46 -3.38
CA GLY A 602 -47.34 5.70 -3.10
C GLY A 602 -47.17 4.57 -2.08
N SER A 603 -45.96 4.21 -1.67
CA SER A 603 -45.66 3.32 -0.54
C SER A 603 -44.21 3.40 -0.13
N VAL A 604 -43.90 2.95 1.11
CA VAL A 604 -42.52 2.86 1.63
C VAL A 604 -41.64 2.01 0.73
N ASP A 605 -42.12 0.82 0.33
CA ASP A 605 -41.34 -0.11 -0.52
C ASP A 605 -41.01 0.50 -1.88
N LYS A 606 -41.97 1.16 -2.54
CA LYS A 606 -41.74 1.84 -3.82
C LYS A 606 -40.74 3.01 -3.68
N GLY A 607 -40.88 3.78 -2.59
CA GLY A 607 -39.95 4.88 -2.28
C GLY A 607 -38.53 4.38 -2.02
N LEU A 608 -38.38 3.31 -1.25
CA LEU A 608 -37.06 2.70 -0.99
C LEU A 608 -36.45 2.08 -2.27
N ASN A 609 -37.26 1.46 -3.13
CA ASN A 609 -36.78 0.95 -4.43
C ASN A 609 -36.32 2.08 -5.35
N TRP A 610 -37.08 3.18 -5.41
CA TRP A 610 -36.67 4.38 -6.13
C TRP A 610 -35.32 4.91 -5.63
N LEU A 611 -35.13 4.98 -4.30
CA LEU A 611 -33.88 5.40 -3.70
C LEU A 611 -32.73 4.40 -3.97
N ALA A 612 -33.04 3.08 -3.98
CA ALA A 612 -32.08 2.04 -4.37
C ALA A 612 -31.55 2.25 -5.80
N VAL A 613 -32.46 2.49 -6.76
CA VAL A 613 -32.09 2.78 -8.15
C VAL A 613 -31.18 4.01 -8.24
N HIS A 614 -31.47 5.07 -7.48
CA HIS A 614 -30.65 6.27 -7.45
C HIS A 614 -29.26 5.98 -6.89
N LEU A 615 -29.13 5.27 -5.76
CA LEU A 615 -27.87 4.91 -5.13
C LEU A 615 -27.07 3.87 -5.92
N ASN A 616 -27.72 3.10 -6.77
CA ASN A 616 -27.10 2.17 -7.71
C ASN A 616 -26.72 2.82 -9.05
N SER A 617 -26.80 4.15 -9.19
CA SER A 617 -26.39 4.79 -10.43
C SER A 617 -24.91 4.55 -10.73
N GLU A 618 -24.59 4.39 -12.02
CA GLU A 618 -23.21 4.14 -12.47
C GLU A 618 -22.24 5.22 -12.03
N THR A 619 -22.65 6.49 -12.06
CA THR A 619 -21.83 7.62 -11.64
C THR A 619 -21.42 7.54 -10.17
N LEU A 620 -22.35 7.14 -9.28
CA LEU A 620 -22.04 6.92 -7.87
C LEU A 620 -21.15 5.70 -7.64
N ASP A 621 -21.36 4.64 -8.43
CA ASP A 621 -20.51 3.45 -8.38
C ASP A 621 -19.09 3.75 -8.82
N LEU A 622 -18.88 4.48 -9.92
CA LEU A 622 -17.57 4.96 -10.37
C LEU A 622 -16.87 5.81 -9.31
N TRP A 623 -17.59 6.76 -8.73
CA TRP A 623 -17.07 7.57 -7.62
C TRP A 623 -16.65 6.71 -6.42
N SER A 624 -17.52 5.78 -6.00
CA SER A 624 -17.22 4.87 -4.88
C SER A 624 -16.01 3.99 -5.16
N ARG A 625 -15.83 3.50 -6.38
CA ARG A 625 -14.65 2.72 -6.79
C ARG A 625 -13.37 3.53 -6.75
N ALA A 626 -13.43 4.77 -7.21
CA ALA A 626 -12.27 5.66 -7.22
C ALA A 626 -11.70 5.87 -5.80
N TRP A 627 -12.56 6.02 -4.80
CA TRP A 627 -12.18 6.31 -3.43
C TRP A 627 -12.12 5.07 -2.50
N ALA A 628 -12.33 3.88 -3.04
CA ALA A 628 -12.31 2.63 -2.26
C ALA A 628 -10.94 2.36 -1.62
N ALA A 629 -10.88 2.27 -0.30
CA ALA A 629 -9.67 1.93 0.42
C ALA A 629 -9.34 0.42 0.37
N ASN A 630 -10.39 -0.42 0.38
CA ASN A 630 -10.29 -1.89 0.40
C ASN A 630 -11.59 -2.53 -0.12
N ASN A 631 -11.74 -3.83 0.03
CA ASN A 631 -12.94 -4.57 -0.38
C ASN A 631 -14.18 -4.32 0.52
N ASN A 632 -14.03 -3.62 1.65
CA ASN A 632 -15.16 -3.26 2.49
C ASN A 632 -15.77 -1.94 2.02
N VAL A 633 -17.09 -1.91 1.87
CA VAL A 633 -17.88 -0.69 1.74
C VAL A 633 -18.14 -0.18 3.15
N ASN A 634 -17.26 0.68 3.66
CA ASN A 634 -17.31 1.13 5.04
C ASN A 634 -18.45 2.15 5.25
N ASN A 635 -19.02 2.19 6.47
CA ASN A 635 -20.10 3.12 6.81
C ASN A 635 -19.73 4.57 6.48
N TYR A 636 -18.50 4.99 6.84
CA TYR A 636 -18.06 6.36 6.56
C TYR A 636 -17.92 6.66 5.05
N GLU A 637 -17.65 5.66 4.20
CA GLU A 637 -17.63 5.83 2.75
C GLU A 637 -19.04 6.10 2.22
N ILE A 638 -20.02 5.35 2.71
CA ILE A 638 -21.43 5.54 2.37
C ILE A 638 -21.95 6.88 2.90
N GLU A 639 -21.66 7.22 4.16
CA GLU A 639 -22.07 8.48 4.78
C GLU A 639 -21.51 9.71 4.03
N ASN A 640 -20.31 9.58 3.48
CA ASN A 640 -19.66 10.63 2.67
C ASN A 640 -19.92 10.48 1.16
N LEU A 641 -20.79 9.56 0.72
CA LEU A 641 -21.16 9.43 -0.67
C LEU A 641 -21.81 10.74 -1.14
N PRO A 642 -21.35 11.34 -2.25
CA PRO A 642 -22.03 12.48 -2.85
C PRO A 642 -23.48 12.11 -3.18
N PHE A 643 -24.39 13.01 -2.87
CA PHE A 643 -25.81 12.73 -2.99
C PHE A 643 -26.54 13.79 -3.81
N PRO A 644 -26.28 13.88 -5.13
CA PRO A 644 -26.97 14.81 -6.03
C PRO A 644 -28.44 14.46 -6.22
N LYS A 645 -29.26 15.42 -6.60
CA LYS A 645 -30.64 15.14 -7.00
C LYS A 645 -30.70 14.21 -8.21
N PRO A 646 -31.72 13.32 -8.31
CA PRO A 646 -31.82 12.34 -9.39
C PRO A 646 -31.75 12.91 -10.81
N ASN A 647 -32.32 14.07 -11.04
CA ASN A 647 -32.28 14.74 -12.36
C ASN A 647 -30.86 15.13 -12.78
N LYS A 648 -29.99 15.42 -11.82
CA LYS A 648 -28.60 15.77 -12.10
C LYS A 648 -27.78 14.54 -12.50
N ILE A 649 -28.00 13.39 -11.86
CA ILE A 649 -27.36 12.12 -12.25
C ILE A 649 -27.73 11.71 -13.67
N ARG A 650 -29.01 11.82 -14.04
CA ARG A 650 -29.45 11.47 -15.40
C ARG A 650 -28.76 12.34 -16.47
N SER A 651 -28.58 13.64 -16.21
CA SER A 651 -27.86 14.53 -17.13
C SER A 651 -26.38 14.15 -17.27
N LEU A 652 -25.76 13.60 -16.23
CA LEU A 652 -24.37 13.16 -16.23
C LEU A 652 -24.14 11.84 -16.99
N ALA A 653 -25.12 10.94 -16.98
CA ALA A 653 -25.07 9.66 -17.70
C ALA A 653 -25.32 9.82 -19.23
N MET A 654 -26.00 10.88 -19.63
CA MET A 654 -26.37 11.12 -21.04
C MET A 654 -25.37 11.98 -21.84
N GLN A 655 -24.39 12.55 -21.19
CA GLN A 655 -23.32 13.35 -21.82
C GLN A 655 -22.02 12.55 -21.90
#